data_6fdcd9d715efd41e099c988e79644975
#
_entry.id   6fdcd9d715efd41e099c988e79644975
#
_cell.length_a   1.000
_cell.length_b   1.000
_cell.length_c   1.000
_cell.angle_alpha   90.00
_cell.angle_beta   90.00
_cell.angle_gamma   90.00
#
_symmetry.space_group_name_H-M   'P 1'
#
loop_
_entity.id
_entity.type
_entity.pdbx_description
1 polymer ?
#
loop_
_entity_poly.entity_id
_entity_poly.type
_entity_poly.pdbx_seq_one_letter_code
_entity_poly.pdbx_strand_id
1 'polypeptide(L)'
;MFAASASSSLDIGRLLFELAIILCGAKVIAEIAERCGVPAVLGEILAGVVIGPSALGWVSRSDTLFVLAELGAILLLLQVGMEMDLKELRTVGRAALGVAILGVVLPMGFGILGGIAMGEEARTALFVGATLTATSVGITARVFGDLRALSTKEARIVLGAAVADDVLGLIILTVVSRVVEKGSIGIGTIASTTGLAFSFLAISGFVGFTALPKIMGTVLKRASSPAAASVVALGVTLGFASAAEAAHLAPIIGAFVAGTALGRSPGHERVARDMSALASVFVPIFFLQIGIDTDIAALVRPKALGIAAVLIVIAVVTKVVAGYAARPTGADTLLVGLGMIPRGEVGLIFATIGLNIGVFDDDIHAALVLVVLITTVITPALLRWRLNQGETSEIDLDISAESEPADGWLVAKDGVIALAATPPTSASPLVLLQAAAMATDNKPGDEFMEWVAERRNRDLQWNREATTHLLQLLRVGSPRSWRLVEISGLFERALPELAEAIYRRTSDVSELDPTHSLRFPTVEALRDVTAVASSQSDSLLLAAFLADINDGSMPVNLILQKLDLDILFAKEVEDLLNGAALLRAGVEREPHRADERLIRDIAHGLKRPGIVERSRLLADALGGLEPWQHAAMIDITTGVQGVLALPELLSGENDSLADLRRRQTSELTNDEALLDRIVHAPTTYVLAHEPAELLEHARLIEPAPHGRKVRVTVQPTRTPHQYILNTACRNRRGLLSRLSGVLADEGISVVSASLATWPDNSVLDTFVVESPHPPDPVHLSRLFSQSLKGRLRPRKLALAAPQVALDNSIHPWHSVLRISGPDQIGLLSAISYALSNAGVQVHHAVVQTKDGFVDDEFEISDRVGHKIGDDRADAVRKVLHRLK
;
A
#
# COMPACT_ATOMS: atom_id res chain seq x y z
N MET A 1 -19.13 -8.19 58.89
CA MET A 1 -17.69 -7.95 58.86
C MET A 1 -17.21 -8.26 57.43
N PHE A 2 -17.37 -7.32 56.52
CA PHE A 2 -16.97 -7.46 55.10
C PHE A 2 -15.56 -6.92 54.98
N ALA A 3 -14.60 -7.81 54.77
CA ALA A 3 -13.26 -7.41 54.34
C ALA A 3 -13.32 -7.02 52.85
N ALA A 4 -13.17 -5.75 52.56
CA ALA A 4 -13.02 -5.23 51.23
C ALA A 4 -11.70 -5.77 50.67
N SER A 5 -11.78 -6.61 49.63
CA SER A 5 -10.67 -6.87 48.74
C SER A 5 -10.29 -5.57 48.06
N ALA A 6 -9.12 -5.07 48.36
CA ALA A 6 -8.52 -3.96 47.62
C ALA A 6 -8.28 -4.42 46.18
N SER A 7 -9.18 -4.12 45.28
CA SER A 7 -8.91 -4.14 43.87
C SER A 7 -7.84 -3.05 43.63
N SER A 8 -6.68 -3.49 43.20
CA SER A 8 -5.66 -2.58 42.64
C SER A 8 -6.29 -1.82 41.49
N SER A 9 -6.70 -0.58 41.73
CA SER A 9 -7.12 0.32 40.66
C SER A 9 -5.93 0.44 39.71
N LEU A 10 -6.08 -0.07 38.51
CA LEU A 10 -5.13 0.19 37.43
C LEU A 10 -4.92 1.70 37.35
N ASP A 11 -3.73 2.15 37.71
CA ASP A 11 -3.36 3.55 37.49
C ASP A 11 -3.15 3.75 35.98
N ILE A 12 -4.24 4.10 35.30
CA ILE A 12 -4.27 4.27 33.83
C ILE A 12 -3.24 5.32 33.39
N GLY A 13 -3.05 6.37 34.20
CA GLY A 13 -2.06 7.40 33.90
C GLY A 13 -0.63 6.86 33.86
N ARG A 14 -0.29 6.02 34.83
CA ARG A 14 1.02 5.36 34.90
C ARG A 14 1.21 4.37 33.75
N LEU A 15 0.20 3.56 33.44
CA LEU A 15 0.25 2.61 32.32
C LEU A 15 0.46 3.32 30.97
N LEU A 16 -0.27 4.42 30.72
CA LEU A 16 -0.10 5.20 29.50
C LEU A 16 1.29 5.82 29.40
N PHE A 17 1.84 6.29 30.52
CA PHE A 17 3.20 6.82 30.57
C PHE A 17 4.24 5.74 30.32
N GLU A 18 4.11 4.56 30.95
CA GLU A 18 4.98 3.40 30.72
C GLU A 18 4.93 2.95 29.26
N LEU A 19 3.74 2.87 28.64
CA LEU A 19 3.59 2.54 27.22
C LEU A 19 4.25 3.58 26.30
N ALA A 20 4.12 4.85 26.60
CA ALA A 20 4.78 5.91 25.84
C ALA A 20 6.32 5.77 25.88
N ILE A 21 6.90 5.50 27.07
CA ILE A 21 8.33 5.27 27.22
C ILE A 21 8.76 4.00 26.48
N ILE A 22 7.99 2.93 26.56
CA ILE A 22 8.25 1.66 25.89
C ILE A 22 8.35 1.89 24.39
N LEU A 23 7.30 2.47 23.77
CA LEU A 23 7.23 2.63 22.32
C LEU A 23 8.30 3.60 21.79
N CYS A 24 8.49 4.73 22.48
CA CYS A 24 9.51 5.70 22.06
C CYS A 24 10.93 5.16 22.33
N GLY A 25 11.16 4.57 23.47
CA GLY A 25 12.48 4.03 23.87
C GLY A 25 12.90 2.84 22.99
N ALA A 26 11.98 1.90 22.74
CA ALA A 26 12.24 0.79 21.82
C ALA A 26 12.64 1.30 20.42
N LYS A 27 11.85 2.21 19.85
CA LYS A 27 12.12 2.70 18.49
C LYS A 27 13.43 3.50 18.40
N VAL A 28 13.73 4.36 19.36
CA VAL A 28 14.99 5.14 19.37
C VAL A 28 16.22 4.25 19.47
N ILE A 29 16.22 3.27 20.38
CA ILE A 29 17.38 2.39 20.56
C ILE A 29 17.49 1.39 19.41
N ALA A 30 16.37 0.89 18.88
CA ALA A 30 16.35 0.09 17.65
C ALA A 30 16.96 0.83 16.46
N GLU A 31 16.60 2.08 16.22
CA GLU A 31 17.16 2.91 15.17
C GLU A 31 18.68 3.13 15.35
N ILE A 32 19.15 3.35 16.58
CA ILE A 32 20.58 3.47 16.89
C ILE A 32 21.29 2.15 16.58
N ALA A 33 20.70 1.01 16.97
CA ALA A 33 21.27 -0.31 16.71
C ALA A 33 21.42 -0.57 15.20
N GLU A 34 20.39 -0.26 14.39
CA GLU A 34 20.44 -0.39 12.94
C GLU A 34 21.53 0.48 12.30
N ARG A 35 21.66 1.72 12.74
CA ARG A 35 22.74 2.61 12.27
C ARG A 35 24.14 2.09 12.64
N CYS A 36 24.24 1.28 13.69
CA CYS A 36 25.46 0.57 14.07
C CYS A 36 25.65 -0.76 13.32
N GLY A 37 24.74 -1.12 12.39
CA GLY A 37 24.77 -2.39 11.66
C GLY A 37 24.33 -3.60 12.50
N VAL A 38 23.58 -3.35 13.58
CA VAL A 38 23.03 -4.38 14.49
C VAL A 38 21.51 -4.48 14.26
N PRO A 39 20.91 -5.68 14.22
CA PRO A 39 19.47 -5.83 14.04
C PRO A 39 18.64 -5.06 15.07
N ALA A 40 17.51 -4.45 14.64
CA ALA A 40 16.60 -3.67 15.49
C ALA A 40 16.17 -4.42 16.75
N VAL A 41 15.86 -5.70 16.63
CA VAL A 41 15.46 -6.59 17.74
C VAL A 41 16.43 -6.54 18.91
N LEU A 42 17.75 -6.50 18.64
CA LEU A 42 18.74 -6.39 19.69
C LEU A 42 18.70 -5.02 20.38
N GLY A 43 18.40 -3.96 19.59
CA GLY A 43 18.16 -2.63 20.12
C GLY A 43 16.94 -2.58 21.05
N GLU A 44 15.85 -3.23 20.67
CA GLU A 44 14.63 -3.32 21.46
C GLU A 44 14.83 -4.08 22.80
N ILE A 45 15.56 -5.20 22.78
CA ILE A 45 15.94 -5.92 23.99
C ILE A 45 16.82 -5.05 24.91
N LEU A 46 17.84 -4.39 24.33
CA LEU A 46 18.70 -3.46 25.08
C LEU A 46 17.90 -2.30 25.65
N ALA A 47 16.90 -1.78 24.91
CA ALA A 47 15.99 -0.76 25.41
C ALA A 47 15.26 -1.25 26.66
N GLY A 48 14.74 -2.49 26.64
CA GLY A 48 14.08 -3.12 27.78
C GLY A 48 15.01 -3.27 29.00
N VAL A 49 16.24 -3.67 28.78
CA VAL A 49 17.26 -3.75 29.83
C VAL A 49 17.54 -2.35 30.44
N VAL A 50 17.64 -1.30 29.62
CA VAL A 50 17.96 0.06 30.06
C VAL A 50 16.79 0.72 30.80
N ILE A 51 15.56 0.63 30.25
CA ILE A 51 14.39 1.30 30.88
C ILE A 51 13.73 0.44 31.94
N GLY A 52 14.06 -0.85 32.01
CA GLY A 52 13.53 -1.80 32.96
C GLY A 52 14.05 -1.64 34.39
N PRO A 53 13.57 -2.51 35.30
CA PRO A 53 13.91 -2.44 36.72
C PRO A 53 15.39 -2.56 37.02
N SER A 54 16.14 -3.22 36.13
CA SER A 54 17.56 -3.50 36.29
C SER A 54 18.49 -2.31 36.10
N ALA A 55 18.02 -1.20 35.44
CA ALA A 55 18.83 -0.01 35.21
C ALA A 55 18.09 1.27 35.66
N LEU A 56 17.25 1.87 34.76
CA LEU A 56 16.56 3.14 35.06
C LEU A 56 15.30 2.96 35.92
N GLY A 57 14.67 1.80 35.91
CA GLY A 57 13.46 1.53 36.67
C GLY A 57 12.24 2.35 36.25
N TRP A 58 12.23 2.85 35.00
CA TRP A 58 11.12 3.66 34.49
C TRP A 58 9.89 2.82 34.17
N VAL A 59 10.10 1.56 33.82
CA VAL A 59 9.04 0.58 33.52
C VAL A 59 9.18 -0.60 34.48
N SER A 60 8.07 -0.99 35.06
CA SER A 60 8.02 -2.13 36.01
C SER A 60 7.38 -3.35 35.38
N ARG A 61 7.72 -4.54 35.87
CA ARG A 61 7.01 -5.78 35.50
C ARG A 61 5.55 -5.65 35.90
N SER A 62 4.63 -5.88 34.93
CA SER A 62 3.19 -5.85 35.20
C SER A 62 2.47 -6.90 34.33
N ASP A 63 1.37 -7.43 34.86
CA ASP A 63 0.52 -8.40 34.13
C ASP A 63 -0.02 -7.81 32.82
N THR A 64 -0.31 -6.51 32.81
CA THR A 64 -0.79 -5.82 31.61
C THR A 64 0.28 -5.79 30.52
N LEU A 65 1.53 -5.46 30.88
CA LEU A 65 2.64 -5.44 29.94
C LEU A 65 2.92 -6.85 29.40
N PHE A 66 2.83 -7.87 30.27
CA PHE A 66 2.95 -9.26 29.85
C PHE A 66 1.90 -9.65 28.80
N VAL A 67 0.62 -9.30 28.98
CA VAL A 67 -0.44 -9.57 28.00
C VAL A 67 -0.17 -8.87 26.68
N LEU A 68 0.30 -7.62 26.70
CA LEU A 68 0.64 -6.87 25.48
C LEU A 68 1.85 -7.48 24.76
N ALA A 69 2.83 -7.97 25.51
CA ALA A 69 3.99 -8.68 24.95
C ALA A 69 3.58 -10.02 24.32
N GLU A 70 2.67 -10.76 24.95
CA GLU A 70 2.14 -12.02 24.39
C GLU A 70 1.37 -11.77 23.08
N LEU A 71 0.58 -10.68 23.03
CA LEU A 71 -0.04 -10.24 21.75
C LEU A 71 1.02 -9.91 20.70
N GLY A 72 2.13 -9.29 21.11
CA GLY A 72 3.28 -9.04 20.24
C GLY A 72 3.88 -10.33 19.67
N ALA A 73 4.08 -11.35 20.51
CA ALA A 73 4.57 -12.66 20.08
C ALA A 73 3.59 -13.37 19.12
N ILE A 74 2.28 -13.30 19.40
CA ILE A 74 1.23 -13.84 18.53
C ILE A 74 1.26 -13.16 17.16
N LEU A 75 1.36 -11.82 17.11
CA LEU A 75 1.42 -11.07 15.86
C LEU A 75 2.71 -11.34 15.09
N LEU A 76 3.84 -11.50 15.78
CA LEU A 76 5.11 -11.87 15.17
C LEU A 76 5.00 -13.24 14.46
N LEU A 77 4.50 -14.26 15.17
CA LEU A 77 4.36 -15.60 14.59
C LEU A 77 3.26 -15.68 13.53
N LEU A 78 2.24 -14.83 13.60
CA LEU A 78 1.28 -14.62 12.50
C LEU A 78 1.99 -14.15 11.23
N GLN A 79 2.84 -13.12 11.33
CA GLN A 79 3.59 -12.59 10.19
C GLN A 79 4.53 -13.66 9.60
N VAL A 80 5.34 -14.29 10.45
CA VAL A 80 6.23 -15.38 10.02
C VAL A 80 5.44 -16.49 9.31
N GLY A 81 4.27 -16.85 9.85
CA GLY A 81 3.38 -17.83 9.22
C GLY A 81 2.84 -17.39 7.87
N MET A 82 2.47 -16.11 7.71
CA MET A 82 1.95 -15.56 6.44
C MET A 82 3.02 -15.52 5.35
N GLU A 83 4.27 -15.29 5.70
CA GLU A 83 5.41 -15.24 4.79
C GLU A 83 5.86 -16.64 4.33
N MET A 84 5.47 -17.70 5.05
CA MET A 84 5.93 -19.06 4.79
C MET A 84 5.31 -19.68 3.54
N ASP A 85 6.10 -19.95 2.50
CA ASP A 85 5.66 -20.72 1.34
C ASP A 85 5.97 -22.23 1.51
N LEU A 86 4.93 -23.00 1.86
CA LEU A 86 5.04 -24.46 1.97
C LEU A 86 5.40 -25.16 0.63
N LYS A 87 5.30 -24.48 -0.52
CA LYS A 87 5.78 -25.05 -1.78
C LYS A 87 7.30 -25.05 -1.84
N GLU A 88 7.94 -24.04 -1.23
CA GLU A 88 9.40 -24.00 -1.10
C GLU A 88 9.92 -25.13 -0.22
N LEU A 89 9.21 -25.50 0.84
CA LEU A 89 9.56 -26.64 1.68
C LEU A 89 9.67 -27.94 0.89
N ARG A 90 8.85 -28.12 -0.17
CA ARG A 90 8.94 -29.28 -1.06
C ARG A 90 10.14 -29.23 -2.02
N THR A 91 10.71 -28.06 -2.23
CA THR A 91 11.89 -27.85 -3.11
C THR A 91 13.20 -27.83 -2.33
N VAL A 92 13.13 -27.85 -0.98
CA VAL A 92 14.31 -27.97 -0.10
C VAL A 92 15.10 -29.22 -0.49
N GLY A 93 16.30 -29.00 -0.98
CA GLY A 93 17.19 -30.10 -1.41
C GLY A 93 17.58 -31.01 -0.25
N ARG A 94 18.00 -32.24 -0.54
CA ARG A 94 18.44 -33.21 0.48
C ARG A 94 19.54 -32.65 1.39
N ALA A 95 20.39 -31.78 0.86
CA ALA A 95 21.45 -31.13 1.64
C ALA A 95 20.90 -30.17 2.70
N ALA A 96 19.95 -29.29 2.32
CA ALA A 96 19.33 -28.38 3.26
C ALA A 96 18.55 -29.10 4.36
N LEU A 97 17.82 -30.18 3.99
CA LEU A 97 17.15 -31.03 5.00
C LEU A 97 18.16 -31.73 5.93
N GLY A 98 19.28 -32.21 5.39
CA GLY A 98 20.37 -32.80 6.19
C GLY A 98 20.97 -31.78 7.16
N VAL A 99 21.22 -30.54 6.71
CA VAL A 99 21.72 -29.44 7.55
C VAL A 99 20.70 -29.08 8.63
N ALA A 100 19.40 -28.99 8.31
CA ALA A 100 18.34 -28.72 9.29
C ALA A 100 18.27 -29.82 10.37
N ILE A 101 18.23 -31.08 9.97
CA ILE A 101 18.16 -32.21 10.93
C ILE A 101 19.37 -32.21 11.86
N LEU A 102 20.59 -32.12 11.32
CA LEU A 102 21.79 -32.05 12.14
C LEU A 102 21.86 -30.75 12.95
N GLY A 103 21.38 -29.64 12.37
CA GLY A 103 21.26 -28.32 13.02
C GLY A 103 20.29 -28.31 14.21
N VAL A 104 19.40 -29.27 14.31
CA VAL A 104 18.49 -29.48 15.42
C VAL A 104 19.05 -30.53 16.39
N VAL A 105 19.42 -31.71 15.87
CA VAL A 105 19.82 -32.87 16.73
C VAL A 105 21.09 -32.58 17.49
N LEU A 106 22.11 -31.97 16.87
CA LEU A 106 23.38 -31.70 17.53
C LEU A 106 23.25 -30.64 18.65
N PRO A 107 22.70 -29.44 18.41
CA PRO A 107 22.53 -28.44 19.46
C PRO A 107 21.64 -28.97 20.61
N MET A 108 20.56 -29.68 20.28
CA MET A 108 19.71 -30.28 21.29
C MET A 108 20.45 -31.29 22.16
N GLY A 109 21.13 -32.25 21.53
CA GLY A 109 21.88 -33.29 22.27
C GLY A 109 23.02 -32.72 23.11
N PHE A 110 23.87 -31.88 22.54
CA PHE A 110 24.97 -31.26 23.24
C PHE A 110 24.50 -30.20 24.24
N GLY A 111 23.39 -29.51 23.98
CA GLY A 111 22.79 -28.61 24.95
C GLY A 111 22.25 -29.32 26.17
N ILE A 112 21.60 -30.49 26.00
CA ILE A 112 21.17 -31.34 27.11
C ILE A 112 22.38 -31.84 27.90
N LEU A 113 23.40 -32.37 27.22
CA LEU A 113 24.64 -32.83 27.88
C LEU A 113 25.35 -31.69 28.62
N GLY A 114 25.41 -30.50 28.02
CA GLY A 114 25.99 -29.31 28.65
C GLY A 114 25.21 -28.89 29.90
N GLY A 115 23.87 -28.87 29.84
CA GLY A 115 23.02 -28.58 30.98
C GLY A 115 23.25 -29.57 32.14
N ILE A 116 23.26 -30.86 31.83
CA ILE A 116 23.55 -31.91 32.85
C ILE A 116 24.98 -31.76 33.41
N ALA A 117 25.97 -31.49 32.56
CA ALA A 117 27.33 -31.27 32.98
C ALA A 117 27.53 -30.03 33.88
N MET A 118 26.68 -29.02 33.72
CA MET A 118 26.63 -27.83 34.58
C MET A 118 25.87 -28.08 35.89
N GLY A 119 25.29 -29.25 36.06
CA GLY A 119 24.56 -29.64 37.29
C GLY A 119 23.07 -29.28 37.25
N GLU A 120 22.52 -28.94 36.09
CA GLU A 120 21.10 -28.61 35.96
C GLU A 120 20.22 -29.88 35.96
N GLU A 121 18.98 -29.75 36.43
CA GLU A 121 18.01 -30.83 36.36
C GLU A 121 17.71 -31.27 34.93
N ALA A 122 17.36 -32.53 34.72
CA ALA A 122 17.08 -33.08 33.41
C ALA A 122 16.00 -32.30 32.61
N ARG A 123 15.03 -31.67 33.30
CA ARG A 123 14.01 -30.80 32.66
C ARG A 123 14.60 -29.51 32.14
N THR A 124 15.40 -28.83 32.96
CA THR A 124 16.12 -27.62 32.62
C THR A 124 17.09 -27.90 31.48
N ALA A 125 17.89 -28.97 31.57
CA ALA A 125 18.81 -29.38 30.53
C ALA A 125 18.10 -29.67 29.19
N LEU A 126 16.93 -30.34 29.21
CA LEU A 126 16.12 -30.61 28.05
C LEU A 126 15.65 -29.29 27.37
N PHE A 127 15.18 -28.33 28.18
CA PHE A 127 14.70 -27.05 27.68
C PHE A 127 15.85 -26.18 27.17
N VAL A 128 17.01 -26.16 27.81
CA VAL A 128 18.25 -25.54 27.33
C VAL A 128 18.64 -26.11 25.95
N GLY A 129 18.66 -27.45 25.84
CA GLY A 129 18.95 -28.10 24.57
C GLY A 129 17.98 -27.67 23.45
N ALA A 130 16.68 -27.63 23.76
CA ALA A 130 15.64 -27.18 22.81
C ALA A 130 15.83 -25.71 22.37
N THR A 131 16.14 -24.82 23.32
CA THR A 131 16.42 -23.41 23.06
C THR A 131 17.60 -23.24 22.09
N LEU A 132 18.60 -24.11 22.17
CA LEU A 132 19.76 -24.06 21.29
C LEU A 132 19.50 -24.59 19.86
N THR A 133 18.32 -25.11 19.54
CA THR A 133 18.03 -25.61 18.18
C THR A 133 17.73 -24.47 17.19
N ALA A 134 16.97 -23.50 17.59
CA ALA A 134 16.40 -22.46 16.71
C ALA A 134 17.46 -21.65 15.95
N THR A 135 17.20 -21.35 14.68
CA THR A 135 18.05 -20.51 13.82
C THR A 135 17.21 -19.35 13.26
N SER A 136 17.78 -18.16 13.14
CA SER A 136 17.07 -17.02 12.53
C SER A 136 17.26 -17.00 11.02
N VAL A 137 16.15 -17.20 10.28
CA VAL A 137 16.13 -17.08 8.82
C VAL A 137 16.34 -15.63 8.39
N GLY A 138 15.64 -14.67 9.04
CA GLY A 138 15.65 -13.27 8.68
C GLY A 138 17.04 -12.63 8.75
N ILE A 139 17.73 -12.86 9.88
CA ILE A 139 19.09 -12.34 10.08
C ILE A 139 20.05 -12.92 9.03
N THR A 140 19.96 -14.23 8.80
CA THR A 140 20.82 -14.91 7.83
C THR A 140 20.56 -14.41 6.39
N ALA A 141 19.30 -14.29 5.98
CA ALA A 141 18.92 -13.79 4.67
C ALA A 141 19.42 -12.35 4.45
N ARG A 142 19.25 -11.49 5.46
CA ARG A 142 19.74 -10.10 5.41
C ARG A 142 21.26 -10.05 5.23
N VAL A 143 22.01 -10.82 6.03
CA VAL A 143 23.47 -10.84 5.94
C VAL A 143 23.96 -11.34 4.58
N PHE A 144 23.38 -12.39 4.03
CA PHE A 144 23.71 -12.85 2.67
C PHE A 144 23.29 -11.82 1.61
N GLY A 145 22.20 -11.10 1.80
CA GLY A 145 21.78 -10.00 0.94
C GLY A 145 22.78 -8.84 0.94
N ASP A 146 23.13 -8.34 2.13
CA ASP A 146 24.11 -7.26 2.32
C ASP A 146 25.48 -7.61 1.71
N LEU A 147 25.86 -8.90 1.73
CA LEU A 147 27.08 -9.43 1.13
C LEU A 147 26.91 -9.84 -0.33
N ARG A 148 25.76 -9.57 -0.95
CA ARG A 148 25.41 -9.95 -2.34
C ARG A 148 25.64 -11.44 -2.64
N ALA A 149 25.46 -12.29 -1.63
CA ALA A 149 25.77 -13.71 -1.69
C ALA A 149 24.52 -14.60 -1.74
N LEU A 150 23.31 -14.04 -1.92
CA LEU A 150 22.03 -14.80 -2.00
C LEU A 150 22.02 -15.81 -3.17
N SER A 151 22.74 -15.53 -4.24
CA SER A 151 22.88 -16.42 -5.40
C SER A 151 23.76 -17.64 -5.13
N THR A 152 24.58 -17.63 -4.06
CA THR A 152 25.52 -18.72 -3.77
C THR A 152 24.77 -20.01 -3.39
N LYS A 153 25.39 -21.14 -3.67
CA LYS A 153 24.89 -22.46 -3.32
C LYS A 153 24.71 -22.62 -1.81
N GLU A 154 25.63 -22.06 -1.06
CA GLU A 154 25.66 -22.05 0.38
C GLU A 154 24.47 -21.29 0.95
N ALA A 155 24.22 -20.06 0.47
CA ALA A 155 23.07 -19.26 0.92
C ALA A 155 21.75 -19.98 0.67
N ARG A 156 21.56 -20.57 -0.51
CA ARG A 156 20.35 -21.35 -0.82
C ARG A 156 20.16 -22.55 0.10
N ILE A 157 21.27 -23.26 0.45
CA ILE A 157 21.21 -24.39 1.38
C ILE A 157 20.87 -23.89 2.78
N VAL A 158 21.49 -22.81 3.25
CA VAL A 158 21.26 -22.23 4.58
C VAL A 158 19.83 -21.74 4.72
N LEU A 159 19.33 -20.97 3.75
CA LEU A 159 17.95 -20.47 3.79
C LEU A 159 16.93 -21.59 3.77
N GLY A 160 17.12 -22.58 2.90
CA GLY A 160 16.27 -23.77 2.89
C GLY A 160 16.34 -24.60 4.20
N ALA A 161 17.53 -24.70 4.82
CA ALA A 161 17.70 -25.40 6.07
C ALA A 161 17.06 -24.64 7.23
N ALA A 162 17.18 -23.29 7.25
CA ALA A 162 16.60 -22.46 8.30
C ALA A 162 15.07 -22.49 8.28
N VAL A 163 14.44 -22.45 7.09
CA VAL A 163 12.97 -22.63 6.96
C VAL A 163 12.51 -24.00 7.50
N ALA A 164 13.28 -25.07 7.23
CA ALA A 164 12.96 -26.39 7.79
C ALA A 164 13.18 -26.45 9.31
N ASP A 165 14.21 -25.75 9.80
CA ASP A 165 14.56 -25.62 11.22
C ASP A 165 13.45 -24.93 12.03
N ASP A 166 12.83 -23.88 11.50
CA ASP A 166 11.71 -23.18 12.14
C ASP A 166 10.52 -24.11 12.40
N VAL A 167 10.15 -24.91 11.41
CA VAL A 167 9.07 -25.91 11.59
C VAL A 167 9.43 -26.94 12.63
N LEU A 168 10.65 -27.46 12.57
CA LEU A 168 11.14 -28.44 13.57
C LEU A 168 11.22 -27.82 14.97
N GLY A 169 11.65 -26.55 15.07
CA GLY A 169 11.73 -25.79 16.32
C GLY A 169 10.36 -25.64 17.00
N LEU A 170 9.32 -25.28 16.25
CA LEU A 170 7.96 -25.18 16.80
C LEU A 170 7.43 -26.53 17.29
N ILE A 171 7.71 -27.61 16.58
CA ILE A 171 7.36 -28.97 17.04
C ILE A 171 8.09 -29.31 18.34
N ILE A 172 9.39 -29.03 18.40
CA ILE A 172 10.22 -29.28 19.60
C ILE A 172 9.71 -28.44 20.78
N LEU A 173 9.44 -27.16 20.57
CA LEU A 173 8.87 -26.28 21.60
C LEU A 173 7.61 -26.91 22.21
N THR A 174 6.69 -27.31 21.32
CA THR A 174 5.43 -27.95 21.71
C THR A 174 5.64 -29.20 22.58
N VAL A 175 6.56 -30.09 22.15
CA VAL A 175 6.81 -31.34 22.84
C VAL A 175 7.52 -31.09 24.17
N VAL A 176 8.54 -30.25 24.18
CA VAL A 176 9.39 -30.00 25.35
C VAL A 176 8.62 -29.25 26.43
N SER A 177 7.87 -28.19 26.07
CA SER A 177 7.05 -27.45 27.05
C SER A 177 6.08 -28.40 27.80
N ARG A 178 5.41 -29.29 27.07
CA ARG A 178 4.47 -30.24 27.68
C ARG A 178 5.12 -31.33 28.55
N VAL A 179 6.27 -31.83 28.07
CA VAL A 179 7.01 -32.83 28.83
C VAL A 179 7.44 -32.24 30.16
N VAL A 180 7.84 -30.98 30.15
CA VAL A 180 8.29 -30.28 31.36
C VAL A 180 7.11 -29.95 32.27
N GLU A 181 5.98 -29.45 31.76
CA GLU A 181 4.79 -29.17 32.58
C GLU A 181 4.22 -30.40 33.29
N LYS A 182 4.16 -31.54 32.60
CA LYS A 182 3.65 -32.81 33.18
C LYS A 182 4.57 -33.44 34.19
N GLY A 183 5.80 -32.99 34.32
CA GLY A 183 6.73 -33.42 35.32
C GLY A 183 7.30 -34.85 35.19
N SER A 184 6.98 -35.59 34.11
CA SER A 184 7.49 -36.94 33.86
C SER A 184 8.13 -37.05 32.47
N ILE A 185 9.40 -37.43 32.41
CA ILE A 185 10.16 -37.72 31.19
C ILE A 185 10.03 -39.22 30.89
N GLY A 186 8.82 -39.68 30.59
CA GLY A 186 8.57 -41.08 30.18
C GLY A 186 8.33 -41.20 28.68
N ILE A 187 8.73 -42.32 28.06
CA ILE A 187 8.51 -42.59 26.65
C ILE A 187 7.02 -42.46 26.28
N GLY A 188 6.13 -42.89 27.14
CA GLY A 188 4.68 -42.78 26.94
C GLY A 188 4.18 -41.32 26.95
N THR A 189 4.75 -40.47 27.82
CA THR A 189 4.43 -39.04 27.90
C THR A 189 4.91 -38.32 26.64
N ILE A 190 6.13 -38.61 26.21
CA ILE A 190 6.69 -38.04 24.98
C ILE A 190 5.84 -38.44 23.77
N ALA A 191 5.52 -39.72 23.63
CA ALA A 191 4.73 -40.22 22.50
C ALA A 191 3.31 -39.63 22.49
N SER A 192 2.63 -39.53 23.62
CA SER A 192 1.28 -38.98 23.72
C SER A 192 1.27 -37.47 23.43
N THR A 193 2.24 -36.74 23.92
CA THR A 193 2.40 -35.29 23.73
C THR A 193 2.73 -34.99 22.28
N THR A 194 3.67 -35.71 21.69
CA THR A 194 4.02 -35.59 20.27
C THR A 194 2.82 -35.89 19.39
N GLY A 195 2.09 -37.01 19.68
CA GLY A 195 0.88 -37.37 18.97
C GLY A 195 -0.21 -36.31 19.03
N LEU A 196 -0.41 -35.66 20.20
CA LEU A 196 -1.39 -34.60 20.36
C LEU A 196 -0.98 -33.32 19.63
N ALA A 197 0.32 -32.95 19.70
CA ALA A 197 0.85 -31.81 18.97
C ALA A 197 0.68 -31.99 17.44
N PHE A 198 1.06 -33.15 16.92
CA PHE A 198 0.85 -33.48 15.51
C PHE A 198 -0.63 -33.50 15.11
N SER A 199 -1.50 -34.03 15.96
CA SER A 199 -2.95 -34.05 15.75
C SER A 199 -3.50 -32.62 15.70
N PHE A 200 -3.10 -31.75 16.64
CA PHE A 200 -3.48 -30.34 16.63
C PHE A 200 -3.01 -29.65 15.34
N LEU A 201 -1.73 -29.78 14.97
CA LEU A 201 -1.18 -29.19 13.75
C LEU A 201 -1.90 -29.70 12.49
N ALA A 202 -2.20 -30.99 12.44
CA ALA A 202 -2.91 -31.59 11.31
C ALA A 202 -4.37 -31.08 11.21
N ILE A 203 -5.10 -31.04 12.32
CA ILE A 203 -6.49 -30.60 12.37
C ILE A 203 -6.59 -29.09 12.11
N SER A 204 -5.80 -28.29 12.84
CA SER A 204 -5.80 -26.83 12.70
C SER A 204 -5.29 -26.42 11.32
N GLY A 205 -4.28 -27.09 10.78
CA GLY A 205 -3.80 -26.91 9.42
C GLY A 205 -4.90 -27.26 8.40
N PHE A 206 -5.54 -28.43 8.53
CA PHE A 206 -6.63 -28.82 7.63
C PHE A 206 -7.79 -27.81 7.66
N VAL A 207 -8.23 -27.40 8.85
CA VAL A 207 -9.28 -26.39 9.02
C VAL A 207 -8.82 -25.05 8.45
N GLY A 208 -7.61 -24.60 8.75
CA GLY A 208 -7.02 -23.37 8.25
C GLY A 208 -7.00 -23.34 6.71
N PHE A 209 -6.42 -24.37 6.09
CA PHE A 209 -6.29 -24.40 4.62
C PHE A 209 -7.60 -24.62 3.86
N THR A 210 -8.62 -25.19 4.49
CA THR A 210 -9.91 -25.43 3.82
C THR A 210 -10.97 -24.38 4.11
N ALA A 211 -11.04 -23.89 5.34
CA ALA A 211 -12.08 -22.96 5.80
C ALA A 211 -11.68 -21.48 5.63
N LEU A 212 -10.44 -21.11 5.99
CA LEU A 212 -10.00 -19.71 5.96
C LEU A 212 -10.10 -19.05 4.59
N PRO A 213 -9.63 -19.65 3.49
CA PRO A 213 -9.76 -19.03 2.17
C PRO A 213 -11.21 -18.77 1.77
N LYS A 214 -12.15 -19.64 2.18
CA LYS A 214 -13.60 -19.46 1.94
C LYS A 214 -14.18 -18.33 2.80
N ILE A 215 -13.80 -18.28 4.07
CA ILE A 215 -14.21 -17.22 5.01
C ILE A 215 -13.71 -15.88 4.50
N MET A 216 -12.41 -15.76 4.21
CA MET A 216 -11.80 -14.52 3.72
C MET A 216 -12.41 -14.08 2.39
N GLY A 217 -12.60 -15.00 1.44
CA GLY A 217 -13.26 -14.71 0.17
C GLY A 217 -14.72 -14.25 0.34
N THR A 218 -15.44 -14.74 1.35
CA THR A 218 -16.81 -14.28 1.67
C THR A 218 -16.79 -12.90 2.32
N VAL A 219 -15.87 -12.66 3.25
CA VAL A 219 -15.69 -11.36 3.91
C VAL A 219 -15.36 -10.28 2.88
N LEU A 220 -14.38 -10.52 2.01
CA LEU A 220 -13.99 -9.58 0.95
C LEU A 220 -15.14 -9.22 -0.01
N LYS A 221 -16.05 -10.18 -0.28
CA LYS A 221 -17.19 -9.95 -1.18
C LYS A 221 -18.38 -9.25 -0.53
N ARG A 222 -18.57 -9.37 0.79
CA ARG A 222 -19.78 -8.90 1.50
C ARG A 222 -19.53 -7.76 2.46
N ALA A 223 -18.31 -7.56 2.92
CA ALA A 223 -18.00 -6.52 3.88
C ALA A 223 -17.96 -5.15 3.19
N SER A 224 -18.66 -4.19 3.76
CA SER A 224 -18.63 -2.78 3.33
C SER A 224 -17.48 -1.99 3.98
N SER A 225 -16.92 -2.51 5.07
CA SER A 225 -15.78 -1.87 5.77
C SER A 225 -14.45 -2.34 5.19
N PRO A 226 -13.55 -1.41 4.84
CA PRO A 226 -12.21 -1.74 4.39
C PRO A 226 -11.40 -2.62 5.36
N ALA A 227 -11.51 -2.39 6.66
CA ALA A 227 -10.78 -3.13 7.70
C ALA A 227 -11.38 -4.51 8.06
N ALA A 228 -12.55 -4.88 7.51
CA ALA A 228 -13.25 -6.10 7.92
C ALA A 228 -12.41 -7.37 7.73
N ALA A 229 -11.64 -7.46 6.63
CA ALA A 229 -10.79 -8.61 6.37
C ALA A 229 -9.70 -8.76 7.43
N SER A 230 -9.05 -7.67 7.80
CA SER A 230 -7.96 -7.64 8.78
C SER A 230 -8.45 -7.90 10.19
N VAL A 231 -9.62 -7.35 10.57
CA VAL A 231 -10.26 -7.63 11.87
C VAL A 231 -10.64 -9.12 11.97
N VAL A 232 -11.21 -9.71 10.92
CA VAL A 232 -11.55 -11.13 10.89
C VAL A 232 -10.30 -11.99 10.94
N ALA A 233 -9.23 -11.62 10.21
CA ALA A 233 -7.95 -12.32 10.24
C ALA A 233 -7.35 -12.32 11.65
N LEU A 234 -7.33 -11.17 12.33
CA LEU A 234 -6.89 -11.08 13.73
C LEU A 234 -7.76 -11.92 14.66
N GLY A 235 -9.08 -11.83 14.54
CA GLY A 235 -10.01 -12.64 15.35
C GLY A 235 -9.81 -14.13 15.15
N VAL A 236 -9.59 -14.58 13.93
CA VAL A 236 -9.27 -15.98 13.61
C VAL A 236 -7.92 -16.37 14.21
N THR A 237 -6.90 -15.52 14.10
CA THR A 237 -5.58 -15.77 14.68
C THR A 237 -5.67 -15.96 16.20
N LEU A 238 -6.36 -15.06 16.90
CA LEU A 238 -6.59 -15.20 18.35
C LEU A 238 -7.42 -16.45 18.68
N GLY A 239 -8.38 -16.83 17.82
CA GLY A 239 -9.13 -18.07 17.97
C GLY A 239 -8.24 -19.32 17.85
N PHE A 240 -7.31 -19.35 16.89
CA PHE A 240 -6.33 -20.44 16.76
C PHE A 240 -5.32 -20.46 17.92
N ALA A 241 -4.89 -19.27 18.39
CA ALA A 241 -4.02 -19.16 19.57
C ALA A 241 -4.71 -19.70 20.83
N SER A 242 -5.96 -19.32 21.06
CA SER A 242 -6.78 -19.85 22.16
C SER A 242 -7.05 -21.36 22.03
N ALA A 243 -7.28 -21.86 20.81
CA ALA A 243 -7.42 -23.30 20.58
C ALA A 243 -6.12 -24.06 20.85
N ALA A 244 -4.97 -23.48 20.53
CA ALA A 244 -3.66 -24.06 20.89
C ALA A 244 -3.50 -24.13 22.40
N GLU A 245 -3.81 -23.06 23.12
CA GLU A 245 -3.77 -23.00 24.57
C GLU A 245 -4.72 -24.03 25.22
N ALA A 246 -5.96 -24.13 24.71
CA ALA A 246 -6.91 -25.15 25.15
C ALA A 246 -6.42 -26.57 24.88
N ALA A 247 -5.60 -26.78 23.87
CA ALA A 247 -4.87 -28.02 23.62
C ALA A 247 -3.59 -28.12 24.44
N HIS A 248 -3.35 -27.22 25.38
CA HIS A 248 -2.13 -27.06 26.18
C HIS A 248 -0.85 -26.91 25.34
N LEU A 249 -0.90 -26.21 24.26
CA LEU A 249 0.23 -25.80 23.41
C LEU A 249 0.44 -24.30 23.55
N ALA A 250 1.63 -23.80 23.24
CA ALA A 250 1.88 -22.36 23.27
C ALA A 250 0.97 -21.63 22.27
N PRO A 251 0.32 -20.53 22.66
CA PRO A 251 -0.60 -19.75 21.79
C PRO A 251 0.01 -19.36 20.45
N ILE A 252 1.30 -19.05 20.43
CA ILE A 252 2.08 -18.68 19.24
C ILE A 252 2.03 -19.73 18.12
N ILE A 253 1.88 -21.02 18.45
CA ILE A 253 1.77 -22.11 17.46
C ILE A 253 0.45 -21.99 16.69
N GLY A 254 -0.65 -21.69 17.41
CA GLY A 254 -1.93 -21.42 16.79
C GLY A 254 -1.87 -20.21 15.85
N ALA A 255 -1.20 -19.13 16.27
CA ALA A 255 -0.97 -17.95 15.47
C ALA A 255 -0.16 -18.25 14.20
N PHE A 256 0.90 -19.04 14.30
CA PHE A 256 1.71 -19.47 13.14
C PHE A 256 0.89 -20.27 12.13
N VAL A 257 0.07 -21.23 12.58
CA VAL A 257 -0.80 -22.03 11.70
C VAL A 257 -1.85 -21.14 11.01
N ALA A 258 -2.46 -20.20 11.76
CA ALA A 258 -3.39 -19.23 11.21
C ALA A 258 -2.71 -18.35 10.16
N GLY A 259 -1.49 -17.87 10.45
CA GLY A 259 -0.67 -17.10 9.51
C GLY A 259 -0.41 -17.83 8.21
N THR A 260 0.07 -19.07 8.29
CA THR A 260 0.34 -19.91 7.11
C THR A 260 -0.92 -20.15 6.25
N ALA A 261 -2.09 -20.24 6.88
CA ALA A 261 -3.35 -20.39 6.16
C ALA A 261 -3.87 -19.07 5.57
N LEU A 262 -3.69 -17.95 6.28
CA LEU A 262 -4.05 -16.61 5.83
C LEU A 262 -3.17 -16.15 4.66
N GLY A 263 -1.88 -16.44 4.67
CA GLY A 263 -0.95 -16.14 3.57
C GLY A 263 -1.33 -16.76 2.22
N ARG A 264 -2.23 -17.76 2.22
CA ARG A 264 -2.79 -18.39 1.01
C ARG A 264 -4.22 -17.97 0.70
N SER A 265 -4.80 -17.11 1.53
CA SER A 265 -6.19 -16.68 1.39
C SER A 265 -6.30 -15.51 0.42
N PRO A 266 -7.45 -15.34 -0.28
CA PRO A 266 -7.68 -14.15 -1.09
C PRO A 266 -7.53 -12.88 -0.25
N GLY A 267 -6.84 -11.85 -0.77
CA GLY A 267 -6.60 -10.59 -0.09
C GLY A 267 -5.53 -10.65 1.01
N HIS A 268 -4.68 -11.68 1.01
CA HIS A 268 -3.60 -11.86 2.00
C HIS A 268 -2.65 -10.65 2.07
N GLU A 269 -2.31 -10.01 0.95
CA GLU A 269 -1.43 -8.83 0.92
C GLU A 269 -1.98 -7.66 1.75
N ARG A 270 -3.29 -7.43 1.66
CA ARG A 270 -3.96 -6.41 2.47
C ARG A 270 -3.93 -6.75 3.95
N VAL A 271 -4.26 -8.00 4.27
CA VAL A 271 -4.22 -8.49 5.66
C VAL A 271 -2.79 -8.42 6.20
N ALA A 272 -1.79 -8.81 5.42
CA ALA A 272 -0.38 -8.73 5.80
C ALA A 272 0.04 -7.29 6.12
N ARG A 273 -0.32 -6.33 5.27
CA ARG A 273 -0.03 -4.90 5.48
C ARG A 273 -0.66 -4.36 6.76
N ASP A 274 -1.96 -4.64 6.98
CA ASP A 274 -2.66 -4.15 8.16
C ASP A 274 -2.14 -4.83 9.44
N MET A 275 -1.79 -6.11 9.37
CA MET A 275 -1.18 -6.84 10.48
C MET A 275 0.25 -6.37 10.75
N SER A 276 1.03 -6.01 9.73
CA SER A 276 2.35 -5.41 9.87
C SER A 276 2.29 -4.09 10.64
N ALA A 277 1.29 -3.25 10.35
CA ALA A 277 1.08 -2.01 11.10
C ALA A 277 0.80 -2.25 12.60
N LEU A 278 -0.02 -3.27 12.93
CA LEU A 278 -0.26 -3.66 14.31
C LEU A 278 0.99 -4.28 14.96
N ALA A 279 1.67 -5.15 14.23
CA ALA A 279 2.89 -5.81 14.71
C ALA A 279 4.00 -4.79 14.99
N SER A 280 4.14 -3.73 14.20
CA SER A 280 5.13 -2.66 14.44
C SER A 280 4.96 -1.95 15.79
N VAL A 281 3.77 -2.05 16.40
CA VAL A 281 3.48 -1.52 17.75
C VAL A 281 3.71 -2.57 18.83
N PHE A 282 3.22 -3.82 18.63
CA PHE A 282 3.22 -4.82 19.68
C PHE A 282 4.46 -5.70 19.73
N VAL A 283 5.11 -5.97 18.60
CA VAL A 283 6.34 -6.80 18.54
C VAL A 283 7.50 -6.15 19.30
N PRO A 284 7.75 -4.84 19.20
CA PRO A 284 8.76 -4.19 20.05
C PRO A 284 8.48 -4.33 21.54
N ILE A 285 7.20 -4.35 21.96
CA ILE A 285 6.82 -4.58 23.38
C ILE A 285 7.25 -5.97 23.83
N PHE A 286 7.08 -6.99 22.97
CA PHE A 286 7.52 -8.35 23.26
C PHE A 286 9.04 -8.43 23.47
N PHE A 287 9.84 -7.89 22.57
CA PHE A 287 11.30 -7.92 22.71
C PHE A 287 11.79 -7.07 23.87
N LEU A 288 11.16 -5.94 24.09
CA LEU A 288 11.45 -5.08 25.22
C LEU A 288 11.11 -5.76 26.55
N GLN A 289 10.01 -6.53 26.63
CA GLN A 289 9.65 -7.32 27.80
C GLN A 289 10.75 -8.33 28.17
N ILE A 290 11.36 -8.99 27.18
CA ILE A 290 12.50 -9.88 27.39
C ILE A 290 13.65 -9.12 28.05
N GLY A 291 13.93 -7.89 27.60
CA GLY A 291 14.93 -7.03 28.22
C GLY A 291 14.57 -6.62 29.66
N ILE A 292 13.29 -6.29 29.92
CA ILE A 292 12.80 -5.97 31.28
C ILE A 292 12.91 -7.17 32.22
N ASP A 293 12.66 -8.36 31.71
CA ASP A 293 12.76 -9.61 32.48
C ASP A 293 14.21 -10.05 32.71
N THR A 294 15.14 -9.50 31.93
CA THR A 294 16.56 -9.79 32.08
C THR A 294 17.19 -8.92 33.17
N ASP A 295 17.76 -9.59 34.18
CA ASP A 295 18.50 -8.90 35.23
C ASP A 295 19.94 -8.60 34.76
N ILE A 296 20.30 -7.29 34.67
CA ILE A 296 21.66 -6.86 34.31
C ILE A 296 22.68 -7.45 35.29
N ALA A 297 22.36 -7.51 36.58
CA ALA A 297 23.24 -8.10 37.56
C ALA A 297 23.45 -9.60 37.30
N ALA A 298 22.42 -10.29 36.77
CA ALA A 298 22.54 -11.68 36.35
C ALA A 298 23.43 -11.82 35.10
N LEU A 299 23.32 -10.91 34.11
CA LEU A 299 24.15 -10.93 32.90
C LEU A 299 25.65 -10.85 33.17
N VAL A 300 26.06 -10.18 34.25
CA VAL A 300 27.49 -10.02 34.64
C VAL A 300 27.91 -11.00 35.75
N ARG A 301 27.02 -11.84 36.27
CA ARG A 301 27.36 -12.85 37.27
C ARG A 301 28.31 -13.89 36.67
N PRO A 302 29.38 -14.29 37.37
CA PRO A 302 30.32 -15.29 36.87
C PRO A 302 29.65 -16.62 36.50
N LYS A 303 28.57 -17.01 37.22
CA LYS A 303 27.79 -18.21 36.90
C LYS A 303 27.08 -18.09 35.55
N ALA A 304 26.34 -17.00 35.29
CA ALA A 304 25.64 -16.75 34.03
C ALA A 304 26.63 -16.64 32.86
N LEU A 305 27.74 -15.90 33.04
CA LEU A 305 28.80 -15.78 32.01
C LEU A 305 29.45 -17.14 31.73
N GLY A 306 29.68 -17.98 32.76
CA GLY A 306 30.21 -19.31 32.59
C GLY A 306 29.25 -20.22 31.79
N ILE A 307 27.95 -20.21 32.16
CA ILE A 307 26.90 -20.91 31.42
C ILE A 307 26.83 -20.41 29.99
N ALA A 308 26.78 -19.10 29.79
CA ALA A 308 26.71 -18.50 28.45
C ALA A 308 27.92 -18.90 27.58
N ALA A 309 29.14 -18.83 28.11
CA ALA A 309 30.34 -19.22 27.38
C ALA A 309 30.28 -20.70 26.91
N VAL A 310 29.86 -21.60 27.78
CA VAL A 310 29.69 -23.03 27.43
C VAL A 310 28.63 -23.19 26.36
N LEU A 311 27.44 -22.54 26.52
CA LEU A 311 26.34 -22.65 25.59
C LEU A 311 26.66 -22.00 24.25
N ILE A 312 27.42 -20.88 24.19
CA ILE A 312 27.90 -20.24 22.94
C ILE A 312 28.80 -21.19 22.19
N VAL A 313 29.74 -21.82 22.87
CA VAL A 313 30.63 -22.79 22.23
C VAL A 313 29.83 -23.96 21.66
N ILE A 314 28.90 -24.52 22.43
CA ILE A 314 28.00 -25.59 21.97
C ILE A 314 27.21 -25.11 20.77
N ALA A 315 26.57 -23.92 20.82
CA ALA A 315 25.74 -23.36 19.80
C ALA A 315 26.51 -23.17 18.48
N VAL A 316 27.71 -22.60 18.55
CA VAL A 316 28.56 -22.34 17.36
C VAL A 316 29.12 -23.65 16.79
N VAL A 317 29.74 -24.47 17.62
CA VAL A 317 30.37 -25.72 17.15
C VAL A 317 29.36 -26.67 16.54
N THR A 318 28.22 -26.88 17.17
CA THR A 318 27.19 -27.80 16.66
C THR A 318 26.56 -27.33 15.34
N LYS A 319 26.36 -26.03 15.15
CA LYS A 319 25.86 -25.48 13.89
C LYS A 319 26.94 -25.51 12.78
N VAL A 320 28.18 -25.22 13.10
CA VAL A 320 29.29 -25.39 12.15
C VAL A 320 29.43 -26.85 11.71
N VAL A 321 29.33 -27.81 12.66
CA VAL A 321 29.35 -29.23 12.32
C VAL A 321 28.14 -29.66 11.49
N ALA A 322 26.95 -29.09 11.74
CA ALA A 322 25.76 -29.37 10.95
C ALA A 322 25.96 -29.00 9.45
N GLY A 323 26.76 -27.96 9.17
CA GLY A 323 27.14 -27.58 7.82
C GLY A 323 27.81 -28.68 7.00
N TYR A 324 28.44 -29.66 7.64
CA TYR A 324 29.03 -30.81 6.93
C TYR A 324 28.01 -31.68 6.20
N ALA A 325 26.71 -31.61 6.53
CA ALA A 325 25.67 -32.29 5.77
C ALA A 325 25.58 -31.76 4.32
N ALA A 326 26.07 -30.55 4.03
CA ALA A 326 26.14 -30.01 2.68
C ALA A 326 27.31 -30.55 1.84
N ARG A 327 28.25 -31.29 2.43
CA ARG A 327 29.45 -31.80 1.72
C ARG A 327 29.15 -32.54 0.40
N PRO A 328 28.10 -33.36 0.27
CA PRO A 328 27.81 -34.05 -0.98
C PRO A 328 27.51 -33.14 -2.17
N THR A 329 27.19 -31.87 -1.92
CA THR A 329 26.86 -30.89 -2.96
C THR A 329 28.07 -30.10 -3.47
N GLY A 330 29.25 -30.27 -2.85
CA GLY A 330 30.44 -29.49 -3.14
C GLY A 330 30.40 -28.06 -2.55
N ALA A 331 29.38 -27.71 -1.77
CA ALA A 331 29.29 -26.41 -1.12
C ALA A 331 30.33 -26.25 -0.01
N ASP A 332 30.72 -25.01 0.28
CA ASP A 332 31.57 -24.70 1.42
C ASP A 332 30.85 -25.00 2.74
N THR A 333 31.17 -26.14 3.32
CA THR A 333 30.53 -26.64 4.56
C THR A 333 30.73 -25.70 5.73
N LEU A 334 31.87 -24.97 5.79
CA LEU A 334 32.10 -23.99 6.84
C LEU A 334 31.19 -22.75 6.66
N LEU A 335 31.06 -22.25 5.45
CA LEU A 335 30.17 -21.12 5.15
C LEU A 335 28.70 -21.48 5.43
N VAL A 336 28.27 -22.69 5.06
CA VAL A 336 26.94 -23.20 5.40
C VAL A 336 26.74 -23.25 6.92
N GLY A 337 27.70 -23.81 7.66
CA GLY A 337 27.62 -23.89 9.12
C GLY A 337 27.61 -22.52 9.79
N LEU A 338 28.44 -21.58 9.33
CA LEU A 338 28.46 -20.19 9.82
C LEU A 338 27.11 -19.48 9.59
N GLY A 339 26.47 -19.73 8.43
CA GLY A 339 25.15 -19.17 8.13
C GLY A 339 24.02 -19.70 9.02
N MET A 340 24.24 -20.85 9.66
CA MET A 340 23.26 -21.43 10.61
C MET A 340 23.48 -20.99 12.07
N ILE A 341 24.50 -20.18 12.37
CA ILE A 341 24.79 -19.75 13.74
C ILE A 341 23.77 -18.77 14.31
N PRO A 342 23.27 -17.74 13.59
CA PRO A 342 22.46 -16.69 14.21
C PRO A 342 21.22 -17.23 14.88
N ARG A 343 20.97 -16.73 16.07
CA ARG A 343 19.78 -17.00 16.86
C ARG A 343 18.87 -15.79 16.80
N GLY A 344 17.57 -15.99 16.74
CA GLY A 344 16.62 -14.92 16.65
C GLY A 344 15.46 -15.08 17.62
N GLU A 345 14.31 -14.60 17.14
CA GLU A 345 13.05 -14.53 17.87
C GLU A 345 12.64 -15.88 18.47
N VAL A 346 12.75 -16.97 17.73
CA VAL A 346 12.33 -18.31 18.20
C VAL A 346 13.15 -18.76 19.43
N GLY A 347 14.47 -18.49 19.44
CA GLY A 347 15.33 -18.80 20.58
C GLY A 347 14.96 -18.00 21.84
N LEU A 348 14.60 -16.71 21.65
CA LEU A 348 14.12 -15.82 22.72
C LEU A 348 12.76 -16.27 23.25
N ILE A 349 11.85 -16.69 22.38
CA ILE A 349 10.56 -17.27 22.76
C ILE A 349 10.76 -18.49 23.68
N PHE A 350 11.67 -19.41 23.31
CA PHE A 350 12.02 -20.53 24.17
C PHE A 350 12.54 -20.08 25.53
N ALA A 351 13.46 -19.09 25.56
CA ALA A 351 14.02 -18.57 26.79
C ALA A 351 12.96 -17.97 27.72
N THR A 352 12.05 -17.18 27.14
CA THR A 352 10.93 -16.54 27.86
C THR A 352 9.92 -17.55 28.38
N ILE A 353 9.53 -18.53 27.55
CA ILE A 353 8.63 -19.62 28.01
C ILE A 353 9.27 -20.40 29.14
N GLY A 354 10.57 -20.76 29.04
CA GLY A 354 11.29 -21.48 30.07
C GLY A 354 11.34 -20.74 31.41
N LEU A 355 11.49 -19.41 31.37
CA LEU A 355 11.42 -18.54 32.53
C LEU A 355 9.98 -18.51 33.12
N ASN A 356 8.97 -18.32 32.30
CA ASN A 356 7.58 -18.19 32.74
C ASN A 356 7.02 -19.48 33.38
N ILE A 357 7.41 -20.64 32.86
CA ILE A 357 7.01 -21.94 33.47
C ILE A 357 7.91 -22.36 34.64
N GLY A 358 8.86 -21.49 35.02
CA GLY A 358 9.74 -21.72 36.18
C GLY A 358 10.79 -22.82 36.00
N VAL A 359 11.16 -23.14 34.77
CA VAL A 359 12.21 -24.12 34.42
C VAL A 359 13.58 -23.47 34.40
N PHE A 360 13.67 -22.22 34.05
CA PHE A 360 14.89 -21.41 34.06
C PHE A 360 14.92 -20.51 35.30
N ASP A 361 16.06 -20.44 35.93
CA ASP A 361 16.40 -19.36 36.86
C ASP A 361 16.90 -18.13 36.08
N ASP A 362 17.06 -17.00 36.78
CA ASP A 362 17.53 -15.75 36.20
C ASP A 362 18.92 -15.91 35.56
N ASP A 363 19.80 -16.75 36.07
CA ASP A 363 21.15 -16.95 35.55
C ASP A 363 21.14 -17.70 34.22
N ILE A 364 20.27 -18.72 34.07
CA ILE A 364 20.12 -19.49 32.83
C ILE A 364 19.42 -18.63 31.78
N HIS A 365 18.36 -17.90 32.18
CA HIS A 365 17.67 -17.00 31.28
C HIS A 365 18.64 -15.93 30.74
N ALA A 366 19.40 -15.27 31.64
CA ALA A 366 20.39 -14.28 31.23
C ALA A 366 21.48 -14.87 30.31
N ALA A 367 21.94 -16.10 30.60
CA ALA A 367 22.89 -16.81 29.76
C ALA A 367 22.34 -17.08 28.35
N LEU A 368 21.08 -17.51 28.22
CA LEU A 368 20.44 -17.77 26.92
C LEU A 368 20.26 -16.49 26.12
N VAL A 369 19.86 -15.38 26.75
CA VAL A 369 19.79 -14.05 26.10
C VAL A 369 21.17 -13.66 25.59
N LEU A 370 22.25 -13.87 26.39
CA LEU A 370 23.63 -13.61 25.94
C LEU A 370 24.02 -14.48 24.74
N VAL A 371 23.62 -15.76 24.72
CA VAL A 371 23.87 -16.66 23.59
C VAL A 371 23.24 -16.10 22.33
N VAL A 372 21.97 -15.65 22.37
CA VAL A 372 21.28 -15.05 21.24
C VAL A 372 21.98 -13.77 20.77
N LEU A 373 22.26 -12.86 21.69
CA LEU A 373 22.94 -11.58 21.39
C LEU A 373 24.28 -11.82 20.71
N ILE A 374 25.14 -12.63 21.31
CA ILE A 374 26.51 -12.84 20.83
C ILE A 374 26.51 -13.58 19.48
N THR A 375 25.72 -14.63 19.34
CA THR A 375 25.67 -15.40 18.08
C THR A 375 25.13 -14.57 16.92
N THR A 376 24.19 -13.69 17.18
CA THR A 376 23.64 -12.75 16.18
C THR A 376 24.65 -11.71 15.75
N VAL A 377 25.39 -11.10 16.71
CA VAL A 377 26.35 -10.04 16.43
C VAL A 377 27.61 -10.57 15.71
N ILE A 378 28.09 -11.77 16.05
CA ILE A 378 29.31 -12.31 15.45
C ILE A 378 29.10 -12.86 14.04
N THR A 379 27.89 -13.29 13.67
CA THR A 379 27.64 -13.98 12.39
C THR A 379 27.96 -13.14 11.16
N PRO A 380 27.52 -11.86 11.05
CA PRO A 380 27.87 -11.03 9.89
C PRO A 380 29.39 -10.92 9.65
N ALA A 381 30.14 -10.78 10.73
CA ALA A 381 31.59 -10.71 10.66
C ALA A 381 32.23 -12.03 10.19
N LEU A 382 31.74 -13.17 10.71
CA LEU A 382 32.23 -14.50 10.33
C LEU A 382 31.89 -14.85 8.88
N LEU A 383 30.69 -14.54 8.43
CA LEU A 383 30.26 -14.75 7.04
C LEU A 383 31.07 -13.87 6.07
N ARG A 384 31.23 -12.58 6.40
CA ARG A 384 32.08 -11.66 5.60
C ARG A 384 33.51 -12.16 5.53
N TRP A 385 34.09 -12.57 6.65
CA TRP A 385 35.42 -13.12 6.71
C TRP A 385 35.59 -14.35 5.80
N ARG A 386 34.62 -15.29 5.83
CA ARG A 386 34.72 -16.51 5.03
C ARG A 386 34.47 -16.28 3.54
N LEU A 387 33.51 -15.43 3.19
CA LEU A 387 33.24 -15.06 1.79
C LEU A 387 34.43 -14.35 1.15
N ASN A 388 35.10 -13.46 1.88
CA ASN A 388 36.30 -12.74 1.37
C ASN A 388 37.51 -13.66 1.19
N GLN A 389 37.61 -14.75 1.95
CA GLN A 389 38.70 -15.72 1.74
C GLN A 389 38.56 -16.54 0.43
N GLY A 390 37.37 -16.66 -0.10
CA GLY A 390 37.12 -17.30 -1.41
C GLY A 390 37.55 -16.43 -2.59
N GLU A 391 37.72 -15.12 -2.39
CA GLU A 391 38.05 -14.16 -3.44
C GLU A 391 39.55 -14.04 -3.76
N THR A 392 40.44 -14.63 -2.98
CA THR A 392 41.89 -14.57 -3.21
C THR A 392 42.39 -15.50 -4.33
N SER A 393 41.51 -16.19 -5.04
CA SER A 393 41.85 -16.86 -6.30
C SER A 393 41.32 -16.05 -7.49
N GLU A 394 41.87 -14.85 -7.66
CA GLU A 394 41.89 -14.16 -8.96
C GLU A 394 42.79 -14.96 -9.92
N ILE A 395 42.25 -16.03 -10.40
CA ILE A 395 42.69 -16.57 -11.69
C ILE A 395 41.89 -15.76 -12.71
N ASP A 396 42.62 -15.05 -13.51
CA ASP A 396 42.17 -14.33 -14.71
C ASP A 396 41.53 -15.33 -15.69
N LEU A 397 40.30 -15.75 -15.39
CA LEU A 397 39.47 -16.62 -16.25
C LEU A 397 38.59 -15.74 -17.14
N ASP A 398 39.18 -14.77 -17.81
CA ASP A 398 38.53 -14.16 -18.96
C ASP A 398 38.79 -15.06 -20.23
N ILE A 399 38.61 -16.38 -20.07
CA ILE A 399 38.45 -17.33 -21.18
C ILE A 399 36.93 -17.33 -21.50
N SER A 400 36.43 -16.13 -21.81
CA SER A 400 35.10 -15.97 -22.35
C SER A 400 35.11 -16.14 -23.85
N ALA A 401 34.08 -16.73 -24.42
CA ALA A 401 33.92 -16.73 -25.87
C ALA A 401 33.85 -15.28 -26.36
N GLU A 402 34.69 -14.91 -27.35
CA GLU A 402 34.72 -13.53 -27.89
C GLU A 402 33.43 -13.15 -28.63
N SER A 403 32.53 -14.10 -28.92
CA SER A 403 31.25 -13.90 -29.61
C SER A 403 30.17 -14.83 -29.07
N GLU A 404 28.94 -14.37 -29.14
CA GLU A 404 27.77 -15.18 -28.79
C GLU A 404 27.70 -16.43 -29.67
N PRO A 405 27.51 -17.65 -29.07
CA PRO A 405 27.29 -18.85 -29.83
C PRO A 405 26.03 -18.75 -30.72
N ALA A 406 26.01 -19.50 -31.81
CA ALA A 406 24.89 -19.52 -32.75
C ALA A 406 23.55 -19.90 -32.08
N ASP A 407 23.60 -20.66 -30.99
CA ASP A 407 22.43 -21.10 -30.18
C ASP A 407 22.18 -20.22 -28.96
N GLY A 408 22.89 -19.07 -28.82
CA GLY A 408 22.81 -18.17 -27.67
C GLY A 408 23.68 -18.61 -26.48
N TRP A 409 23.71 -17.81 -25.41
CA TRP A 409 24.49 -18.10 -24.20
C TRP A 409 23.85 -19.16 -23.29
N LEU A 410 22.54 -19.37 -23.41
CA LEU A 410 21.75 -20.23 -22.53
C LEU A 410 21.00 -21.30 -23.32
N VAL A 411 20.95 -22.50 -22.76
CA VAL A 411 20.18 -23.61 -23.30
C VAL A 411 19.28 -24.21 -22.20
N ALA A 412 18.03 -24.54 -22.57
CA ALA A 412 17.15 -25.33 -21.71
C ALA A 412 17.35 -26.80 -21.99
N LYS A 413 17.89 -27.59 -21.04
CA LYS A 413 18.11 -29.02 -21.16
C LYS A 413 17.41 -29.72 -20.00
N ASP A 414 16.48 -30.62 -20.35
CA ASP A 414 15.71 -31.39 -19.36
C ASP A 414 14.97 -30.53 -18.30
N GLY A 415 14.48 -29.34 -18.70
CA GLY A 415 13.81 -28.40 -17.79
C GLY A 415 14.77 -27.64 -16.87
N VAL A 416 16.08 -27.64 -17.20
CA VAL A 416 17.12 -26.92 -16.47
C VAL A 416 17.81 -25.92 -17.39
N ILE A 417 18.05 -24.71 -16.90
CA ILE A 417 18.81 -23.65 -17.57
C ILE A 417 20.28 -23.95 -17.38
N ALA A 418 21.02 -24.16 -18.47
CA ALA A 418 22.46 -24.37 -18.49
C ALA A 418 23.14 -23.35 -19.39
N LEU A 419 24.43 -23.13 -19.15
CA LEU A 419 25.28 -22.33 -20.03
C LEU A 419 25.66 -23.15 -21.28
N ALA A 420 25.44 -22.58 -22.47
CA ALA A 420 25.94 -23.13 -23.72
C ALA A 420 27.44 -22.84 -23.92
N ALA A 421 27.89 -21.66 -23.44
CA ALA A 421 29.26 -21.21 -23.35
C ALA A 421 29.39 -20.21 -22.18
N THR A 422 30.60 -19.94 -21.72
CA THR A 422 30.85 -18.97 -20.66
C THR A 422 30.72 -17.55 -21.21
N PRO A 423 29.69 -16.76 -20.79
CA PRO A 423 29.48 -15.42 -21.30
C PRO A 423 30.51 -14.45 -20.72
N PRO A 424 30.94 -13.42 -21.48
CA PRO A 424 31.77 -12.34 -20.95
C PRO A 424 31.02 -11.50 -19.92
N THR A 425 31.74 -10.78 -19.05
CA THR A 425 31.11 -9.94 -18.01
C THR A 425 30.21 -8.86 -18.61
N SER A 426 30.54 -8.34 -19.80
CA SER A 426 29.72 -7.36 -20.52
C SER A 426 28.34 -7.91 -20.96
N ALA A 427 28.22 -9.21 -21.21
CA ALA A 427 26.96 -9.86 -21.56
C ALA A 427 26.12 -10.25 -20.33
N SER A 428 26.64 -10.10 -19.11
CA SER A 428 25.94 -10.57 -17.89
C SER A 428 24.53 -10.02 -17.73
N PRO A 429 24.19 -8.73 -17.92
CA PRO A 429 22.83 -8.25 -17.81
C PRO A 429 21.88 -8.94 -18.79
N LEU A 430 22.31 -9.11 -20.03
CA LEU A 430 21.56 -9.81 -21.07
C LEU A 430 21.27 -11.26 -20.67
N VAL A 431 22.32 -12.00 -20.29
CA VAL A 431 22.23 -13.42 -19.92
C VAL A 431 21.33 -13.63 -18.70
N LEU A 432 21.42 -12.76 -17.70
CA LEU A 432 20.59 -12.82 -16.50
C LEU A 432 19.10 -12.58 -16.83
N LEU A 433 18.79 -11.62 -17.71
CA LEU A 433 17.40 -11.35 -18.12
C LEU A 433 16.84 -12.48 -19.02
N GLN A 434 17.66 -13.03 -19.90
CA GLN A 434 17.30 -14.22 -20.70
C GLN A 434 17.02 -15.42 -19.79
N ALA A 435 17.91 -15.69 -18.82
CA ALA A 435 17.70 -16.75 -17.84
C ALA A 435 16.43 -16.55 -17.02
N ALA A 436 16.15 -15.30 -16.61
CA ALA A 436 14.93 -14.96 -15.89
C ALA A 436 13.67 -15.22 -16.71
N ALA A 437 13.67 -14.90 -18.00
CA ALA A 437 12.56 -15.20 -18.89
C ALA A 437 12.37 -16.74 -19.03
N MET A 438 13.46 -17.50 -19.17
CA MET A 438 13.43 -18.96 -19.23
C MET A 438 13.02 -19.62 -17.90
N ALA A 439 13.23 -18.97 -16.77
CA ALA A 439 12.90 -19.47 -15.43
C ALA A 439 11.39 -19.62 -15.18
N THR A 440 10.54 -19.09 -16.06
CA THR A 440 9.10 -19.34 -16.04
C THR A 440 8.81 -20.84 -16.10
N ASP A 441 9.47 -21.55 -17.03
CA ASP A 441 9.21 -22.96 -17.32
C ASP A 441 10.35 -23.89 -16.87
N ASN A 442 11.55 -23.35 -16.65
CA ASN A 442 12.75 -24.09 -16.35
C ASN A 442 13.33 -23.72 -14.98
N LYS A 443 14.14 -24.59 -14.39
CA LYS A 443 14.88 -24.30 -13.16
C LYS A 443 16.31 -23.87 -13.51
N PRO A 444 16.86 -22.84 -12.79
CA PRO A 444 18.27 -22.51 -12.91
C PRO A 444 19.15 -23.72 -12.55
N GLY A 445 20.08 -24.08 -13.40
CA GLY A 445 21.05 -25.17 -13.15
C GLY A 445 22.15 -24.73 -12.20
N ASP A 446 22.81 -25.70 -11.55
CA ASP A 446 23.87 -25.41 -10.58
C ASP A 446 25.07 -24.70 -11.25
N GLU A 447 25.47 -25.09 -12.44
CA GLU A 447 26.55 -24.46 -13.21
C GLU A 447 26.24 -23.00 -13.55
N PHE A 448 25.01 -22.70 -13.98
CA PHE A 448 24.55 -21.33 -14.23
C PHE A 448 24.57 -20.50 -12.92
N MET A 449 24.08 -21.06 -11.81
CA MET A 449 24.05 -20.35 -10.53
C MET A 449 25.46 -20.13 -9.96
N GLU A 450 26.38 -21.04 -10.22
CA GLU A 450 27.79 -20.90 -9.86
C GLU A 450 28.45 -19.76 -10.66
N TRP A 451 28.18 -19.67 -11.97
CA TRP A 451 28.58 -18.56 -12.82
C TRP A 451 28.03 -17.21 -12.31
N VAL A 452 26.77 -17.15 -11.87
CA VAL A 452 26.15 -15.95 -11.27
C VAL A 452 26.88 -15.56 -9.97
N ALA A 453 27.13 -16.54 -9.11
CA ALA A 453 27.75 -16.34 -7.80
C ALA A 453 29.21 -15.85 -7.90
N GLU A 454 30.00 -16.39 -8.87
CA GLU A 454 31.38 -15.97 -9.11
C GLU A 454 31.51 -14.50 -9.53
N ARG A 455 30.45 -13.96 -10.15
CA ARG A 455 30.41 -12.58 -10.67
C ARG A 455 29.70 -11.60 -9.76
N ARG A 456 29.30 -12.00 -8.54
CA ARG A 456 28.47 -11.21 -7.62
C ARG A 456 29.03 -9.82 -7.26
N ASN A 457 30.36 -9.65 -7.26
CA ASN A 457 31.04 -8.41 -6.90
C ASN A 457 31.45 -7.55 -8.10
N ARG A 458 31.18 -7.98 -9.34
CA ARG A 458 31.53 -7.22 -10.54
C ARG A 458 30.42 -6.23 -10.88
N ASP A 459 30.78 -4.98 -11.17
CA ASP A 459 29.85 -3.99 -11.71
C ASP A 459 29.36 -4.42 -13.09
N LEU A 460 28.09 -4.24 -13.36
CA LEU A 460 27.46 -4.60 -14.61
C LEU A 460 27.16 -3.34 -15.41
N GLN A 461 27.51 -3.37 -16.69
CA GLN A 461 27.17 -2.29 -17.62
C GLN A 461 25.86 -2.63 -18.34
N TRP A 462 24.90 -1.73 -18.24
CA TRP A 462 23.62 -1.87 -18.94
C TRP A 462 23.77 -1.53 -20.42
N ASN A 463 23.10 -2.24 -21.30
CA ASN A 463 23.09 -2.00 -22.74
C ASN A 463 21.66 -2.10 -23.31
N ARG A 464 21.48 -1.69 -24.56
CA ARG A 464 20.18 -1.70 -25.26
C ARG A 464 19.57 -3.08 -25.40
N GLU A 465 20.38 -4.12 -25.56
CA GLU A 465 19.91 -5.50 -25.64
C GLU A 465 19.30 -5.96 -24.32
N ALA A 466 19.94 -5.61 -23.19
CA ALA A 466 19.38 -5.84 -21.86
C ALA A 466 18.03 -5.15 -21.68
N THR A 467 17.85 -3.92 -22.18
CA THR A 467 16.56 -3.23 -22.15
C THR A 467 15.48 -4.00 -22.93
N THR A 468 15.82 -4.53 -24.10
CA THR A 468 14.88 -5.34 -24.88
C THR A 468 14.41 -6.58 -24.11
N HIS A 469 15.34 -7.26 -23.45
CA HIS A 469 15.01 -8.44 -22.63
C HIS A 469 14.30 -8.08 -21.32
N LEU A 470 14.57 -6.90 -20.74
CA LEU A 470 13.79 -6.38 -19.63
C LEU A 470 12.32 -6.15 -20.03
N LEU A 471 12.08 -5.49 -21.17
CA LEU A 471 10.71 -5.32 -21.68
C LEU A 471 10.01 -6.65 -21.95
N GLN A 472 10.73 -7.64 -22.47
CA GLN A 472 10.20 -8.99 -22.62
C GLN A 472 9.86 -9.62 -21.27
N LEU A 473 10.74 -9.49 -20.28
CA LEU A 473 10.50 -9.98 -18.93
C LEU A 473 9.29 -9.28 -18.26
N LEU A 474 9.14 -7.98 -18.46
CA LEU A 474 7.98 -7.23 -18.01
C LEU A 474 6.67 -7.78 -18.61
N ARG A 475 6.68 -8.28 -19.85
CA ARG A 475 5.50 -8.87 -20.52
C ARG A 475 5.15 -10.27 -20.05
N VAL A 476 6.13 -11.12 -19.79
CA VAL A 476 5.89 -12.57 -19.59
C VAL A 476 6.50 -13.15 -18.30
N GLY A 477 7.26 -12.37 -17.54
CA GLY A 477 7.94 -12.85 -16.34
C GLY A 477 6.97 -13.42 -15.30
N SER A 478 7.41 -14.45 -14.61
CA SER A 478 6.73 -15.13 -13.53
C SER A 478 7.35 -14.76 -12.17
N PRO A 479 6.74 -15.09 -11.04
CA PRO A 479 7.37 -14.90 -9.72
C PRO A 479 8.76 -15.56 -9.64
N ARG A 480 8.98 -16.69 -10.33
CA ARG A 480 10.31 -17.34 -10.39
C ARG A 480 11.32 -16.52 -11.18
N SER A 481 10.88 -15.90 -12.28
CA SER A 481 11.70 -15.03 -13.11
C SER A 481 12.22 -13.85 -12.29
N TRP A 482 11.34 -13.18 -11.54
CA TRP A 482 11.68 -12.03 -10.72
C TRP A 482 12.58 -12.39 -9.56
N ARG A 483 12.31 -13.53 -8.91
CA ARG A 483 13.18 -14.05 -7.86
C ARG A 483 14.61 -14.35 -8.36
N LEU A 484 14.77 -14.89 -9.59
CA LEU A 484 16.09 -15.08 -10.15
C LEU A 484 16.83 -13.76 -10.37
N VAL A 485 16.14 -12.73 -10.85
CA VAL A 485 16.71 -11.38 -11.03
C VAL A 485 17.16 -10.80 -9.68
N GLU A 486 16.33 -10.89 -8.66
CA GLU A 486 16.66 -10.41 -7.30
C GLU A 486 17.86 -11.15 -6.71
N ILE A 487 17.84 -12.48 -6.71
CA ILE A 487 18.95 -13.30 -6.20
C ILE A 487 20.25 -13.04 -6.94
N SER A 488 20.19 -12.73 -8.24
CA SER A 488 21.37 -12.39 -9.03
C SER A 488 21.97 -11.02 -8.69
N GLY A 489 21.22 -10.14 -8.00
CA GLY A 489 21.64 -8.75 -7.72
C GLY A 489 21.82 -7.90 -8.98
N LEU A 490 21.08 -8.21 -10.06
CA LEU A 490 21.23 -7.54 -11.36
C LEU A 490 21.03 -6.04 -11.25
N PHE A 491 19.91 -5.60 -10.66
CA PHE A 491 19.56 -4.19 -10.62
C PHE A 491 20.43 -3.39 -9.63
N GLU A 492 20.83 -3.99 -8.53
CA GLU A 492 21.75 -3.36 -7.55
C GLU A 492 23.10 -3.03 -8.16
N ARG A 493 23.55 -3.82 -9.13
CA ARG A 493 24.85 -3.68 -9.79
C ARG A 493 24.79 -2.90 -11.09
N ALA A 494 23.71 -3.03 -11.85
CA ALA A 494 23.55 -2.37 -13.15
C ALA A 494 22.81 -1.04 -13.06
N LEU A 495 21.83 -0.92 -12.15
CA LEU A 495 20.96 0.24 -11.95
C LEU A 495 20.90 0.61 -10.45
N PRO A 496 22.01 1.03 -9.83
CA PRO A 496 22.07 1.30 -8.40
C PRO A 496 21.06 2.37 -7.94
N GLU A 497 20.66 3.28 -8.84
CA GLU A 497 19.67 4.32 -8.54
C GLU A 497 18.28 3.72 -8.32
N LEU A 498 17.92 2.70 -9.11
CA LEU A 498 16.68 1.95 -8.92
C LEU A 498 16.72 1.17 -7.60
N ALA A 499 17.83 0.52 -7.32
CA ALA A 499 18.02 -0.23 -6.07
C ALA A 499 17.90 0.68 -4.85
N GLU A 500 18.47 1.89 -4.89
CA GLU A 500 18.34 2.87 -3.79
C GLU A 500 16.89 3.34 -3.60
N ALA A 501 16.14 3.57 -4.69
CA ALA A 501 14.75 3.95 -4.64
C ALA A 501 13.88 2.82 -4.04
N ILE A 502 14.14 1.57 -4.45
CA ILE A 502 13.48 0.38 -3.88
C ILE A 502 13.82 0.24 -2.39
N TYR A 503 15.08 0.40 -2.02
CA TYR A 503 15.52 0.32 -0.61
C TYR A 503 14.79 1.35 0.25
N ARG A 504 14.67 2.60 -0.20
CA ARG A 504 13.93 3.64 0.52
C ARG A 504 12.45 3.27 0.75
N ARG A 505 11.80 2.72 -0.27
CA ARG A 505 10.41 2.25 -0.13
C ARG A 505 10.28 1.06 0.81
N THR A 506 11.21 0.11 0.75
CA THR A 506 11.14 -1.14 1.51
C THR A 506 11.72 -1.02 2.92
N SER A 507 12.48 0.03 3.23
CA SER A 507 13.03 0.26 4.56
C SER A 507 11.97 0.45 5.66
N ASP A 508 10.75 0.86 5.26
CA ASP A 508 9.61 1.00 6.18
C ASP A 508 8.69 -0.24 6.26
N VAL A 509 8.94 -1.26 5.47
CA VAL A 509 8.06 -2.44 5.37
C VAL A 509 8.88 -3.71 5.65
N SER A 510 8.50 -4.44 6.66
CA SER A 510 9.03 -5.70 7.19
C SER A 510 10.27 -6.28 6.50
N GLU A 511 11.30 -6.48 7.29
CA GLU A 511 12.65 -6.94 6.96
C GLU A 511 12.75 -8.34 6.33
N LEU A 512 11.66 -9.05 6.05
CA LEU A 512 11.69 -10.51 5.91
C LEU A 512 11.40 -11.06 4.51
N ASP A 513 10.92 -10.27 3.55
CA ASP A 513 10.64 -10.79 2.20
C ASP A 513 11.32 -9.97 1.09
N PRO A 514 12.51 -10.39 0.61
CA PRO A 514 13.16 -9.77 -0.55
C PRO A 514 12.34 -9.92 -1.85
N THR A 515 11.33 -10.77 -1.91
CA THR A 515 10.51 -10.96 -3.12
C THR A 515 9.55 -9.80 -3.37
N HIS A 516 9.34 -8.92 -2.40
CA HIS A 516 8.52 -7.72 -2.53
C HIS A 516 9.34 -6.45 -2.86
N SER A 517 10.66 -6.59 -3.04
CA SER A 517 11.54 -5.46 -3.37
C SER A 517 11.19 -4.84 -4.72
N LEU A 518 10.96 -5.64 -5.75
CA LEU A 518 10.53 -5.20 -7.08
C LEU A 518 9.00 -5.05 -7.15
N ARG A 519 8.51 -4.13 -7.98
CA ARG A 519 7.07 -3.92 -8.19
C ARG A 519 6.43 -4.96 -9.11
N PHE A 520 6.78 -6.22 -8.90
CA PHE A 520 6.25 -7.33 -9.69
C PHE A 520 4.71 -7.44 -9.62
N PRO A 521 4.05 -7.37 -8.45
CA PRO A 521 2.59 -7.44 -8.37
C PRO A 521 1.89 -6.30 -9.13
N THR A 522 2.48 -5.10 -9.14
CA THR A 522 1.98 -3.95 -9.91
C THR A 522 2.06 -4.22 -11.41
N VAL A 523 3.20 -4.75 -11.88
CA VAL A 523 3.40 -5.12 -13.28
C VAL A 523 2.43 -6.23 -13.70
N GLU A 524 2.22 -7.25 -12.85
CA GLU A 524 1.29 -8.36 -13.09
C GLU A 524 -0.15 -7.88 -13.18
N ALA A 525 -0.60 -7.04 -12.25
CA ALA A 525 -1.94 -6.46 -12.27
C ALA A 525 -2.21 -5.65 -13.55
N LEU A 526 -1.21 -4.91 -14.05
CA LEU A 526 -1.33 -4.15 -15.29
C LEU A 526 -1.32 -5.03 -16.54
N ARG A 527 -0.62 -6.16 -16.53
CA ARG A 527 -0.68 -7.13 -17.64
C ARG A 527 -2.09 -7.64 -17.87
N ASP A 528 -2.79 -8.01 -16.79
CA ASP A 528 -4.15 -8.54 -16.87
C ASP A 528 -5.13 -7.54 -17.48
N VAL A 529 -4.93 -6.24 -17.20
CA VAL A 529 -5.76 -5.15 -17.74
C VAL A 529 -5.37 -4.79 -19.18
N THR A 530 -4.08 -4.91 -19.55
CA THR A 530 -3.55 -4.44 -20.84
C THR A 530 -3.46 -5.52 -21.91
N ALA A 531 -3.86 -6.77 -21.63
CA ALA A 531 -3.75 -7.93 -22.54
C ALA A 531 -4.37 -7.71 -23.95
N VAL A 532 -5.01 -6.58 -24.21
CA VAL A 532 -5.70 -6.24 -25.46
C VAL A 532 -4.93 -5.25 -26.36
N ALA A 533 -3.82 -4.59 -25.92
CA ALA A 533 -3.20 -3.49 -26.70
C ALA A 533 -1.67 -3.61 -26.81
N SER A 534 -1.18 -3.87 -27.97
CA SER A 534 0.14 -4.43 -28.33
C SER A 534 1.41 -3.60 -28.13
N SER A 535 1.43 -2.29 -28.29
CA SER A 535 2.69 -1.50 -28.15
C SER A 535 2.65 -0.42 -27.07
N GLN A 536 1.46 0.01 -26.69
CA GLN A 536 1.26 1.00 -25.63
C GLN A 536 1.31 0.39 -24.22
N SER A 537 1.40 -0.94 -24.10
CA SER A 537 1.54 -1.64 -22.82
C SER A 537 2.97 -1.59 -22.28
N ASP A 538 3.99 -1.58 -23.14
CA ASP A 538 5.38 -1.64 -22.70
C ASP A 538 5.81 -0.41 -21.91
N SER A 539 5.41 0.78 -22.35
CA SER A 539 5.69 2.03 -21.63
C SER A 539 4.99 2.05 -20.26
N LEU A 540 3.77 1.50 -20.18
CA LEU A 540 3.03 1.40 -18.93
C LEU A 540 3.64 0.38 -17.97
N LEU A 541 4.06 -0.80 -18.46
CA LEU A 541 4.73 -1.82 -17.65
C LEU A 541 6.10 -1.34 -17.15
N LEU A 542 6.85 -0.64 -18.02
CA LEU A 542 8.13 -0.05 -17.61
C LEU A 542 7.92 1.09 -16.60
N ALA A 543 6.92 1.93 -16.78
CA ALA A 543 6.56 2.95 -15.80
C ALA A 543 6.19 2.34 -14.44
N ALA A 544 5.44 1.23 -14.43
CA ALA A 544 5.11 0.51 -13.20
C ALA A 544 6.36 -0.04 -12.51
N PHE A 545 7.29 -0.59 -13.27
CA PHE A 545 8.56 -1.11 -12.76
C PHE A 545 9.44 -0.01 -12.16
N LEU A 546 9.46 1.17 -12.78
CA LEU A 546 10.26 2.33 -12.37
C LEU A 546 9.54 3.26 -11.38
N ALA A 547 8.35 2.92 -10.90
CA ALA A 547 7.51 3.83 -10.13
C ALA A 547 8.14 4.32 -8.81
N ASP A 548 9.07 3.54 -8.24
CA ASP A 548 9.76 3.90 -7.00
C ASP A 548 10.74 5.08 -7.17
N ILE A 549 11.14 5.40 -8.39
CA ILE A 549 12.08 6.50 -8.69
C ILE A 549 11.39 7.86 -8.65
N ASN A 550 10.08 7.90 -8.80
CA ASN A 550 9.32 9.15 -8.91
C ASN A 550 8.94 9.79 -7.58
N ASP A 551 9.73 9.55 -6.52
CA ASP A 551 9.54 10.17 -5.19
C ASP A 551 10.06 11.62 -5.08
N GLY A 552 10.55 12.19 -6.20
CA GLY A 552 11.12 13.54 -6.26
C GLY A 552 12.57 13.65 -5.80
N SER A 553 13.19 12.57 -5.38
CA SER A 553 14.57 12.55 -4.87
C SER A 553 15.63 12.36 -5.96
N MET A 554 15.26 11.75 -7.10
CA MET A 554 16.13 11.55 -8.26
C MET A 554 15.43 11.89 -9.58
N PRO A 555 16.11 12.49 -10.55
CA PRO A 555 15.53 12.74 -11.86
C PRO A 555 15.38 11.40 -12.62
N VAL A 556 14.14 11.06 -12.96
CA VAL A 556 13.78 9.86 -13.75
C VAL A 556 14.62 9.75 -15.03
N ASN A 557 14.97 10.88 -15.64
CA ASN A 557 15.75 10.96 -16.87
C ASN A 557 17.11 10.25 -16.80
N LEU A 558 17.73 10.19 -15.63
CA LEU A 558 19.03 9.54 -15.48
C LEU A 558 18.95 8.02 -15.75
N ILE A 559 17.92 7.39 -15.26
CA ILE A 559 17.69 5.95 -15.48
C ILE A 559 17.20 5.68 -16.89
N LEU A 560 16.30 6.52 -17.42
CA LEU A 560 15.82 6.36 -18.78
C LEU A 560 16.96 6.48 -19.81
N GLN A 561 17.96 7.32 -19.54
CA GLN A 561 19.19 7.39 -20.36
C GLN A 561 20.03 6.13 -20.25
N LYS A 562 20.20 5.57 -19.03
CA LYS A 562 20.94 4.31 -18.84
C LYS A 562 20.28 3.13 -19.54
N LEU A 563 18.95 3.12 -19.61
CA LEU A 563 18.19 2.09 -20.31
C LEU A 563 18.29 2.20 -21.85
N ASP A 564 18.95 3.20 -22.39
CA ASP A 564 19.16 3.44 -23.84
C ASP A 564 17.87 3.30 -24.66
N LEU A 565 16.80 3.96 -24.19
CA LEU A 565 15.48 3.94 -24.78
C LEU A 565 15.37 4.97 -25.93
N ASP A 566 14.45 4.69 -26.86
CA ASP A 566 14.04 5.72 -27.83
C ASP A 566 13.48 6.95 -27.11
N ILE A 567 13.80 8.14 -27.63
CA ILE A 567 13.45 9.42 -26.97
C ILE A 567 11.95 9.56 -26.77
N LEU A 568 11.14 9.14 -27.75
CA LEU A 568 9.66 9.22 -27.63
C LEU A 568 9.11 8.24 -26.62
N PHE A 569 9.70 7.02 -26.57
CA PHE A 569 9.32 6.01 -25.60
C PHE A 569 9.73 6.41 -24.18
N ALA A 570 10.94 6.93 -23.99
CA ALA A 570 11.41 7.45 -22.71
C ALA A 570 10.51 8.59 -22.20
N LYS A 571 10.13 9.53 -23.11
CA LYS A 571 9.21 10.62 -22.76
C LYS A 571 7.82 10.12 -22.37
N GLU A 572 7.33 9.09 -23.03
CA GLU A 572 6.04 8.48 -22.68
C GLU A 572 6.07 7.83 -21.29
N VAL A 573 7.14 7.14 -20.94
CA VAL A 573 7.33 6.56 -19.59
C VAL A 573 7.37 7.66 -18.53
N GLU A 574 8.12 8.74 -18.78
CA GLU A 574 8.18 9.89 -17.88
C GLU A 574 6.80 10.54 -17.69
N ASP A 575 6.08 10.77 -18.80
CA ASP A 575 4.74 11.37 -18.76
C ASP A 575 3.74 10.48 -17.97
N LEU A 576 3.84 9.14 -18.07
CA LEU A 576 3.02 8.20 -17.30
C LEU A 576 3.32 8.26 -15.81
N LEU A 577 4.59 8.28 -15.42
CA LEU A 577 5.01 8.38 -14.03
C LEU A 577 4.54 9.70 -13.40
N ASN A 578 4.79 10.81 -14.09
CA ASN A 578 4.36 12.12 -13.63
C ASN A 578 2.83 12.23 -13.57
N GLY A 579 2.14 11.65 -14.56
CA GLY A 579 0.69 11.64 -14.61
C GLY A 579 0.07 10.85 -13.45
N ALA A 580 0.61 9.68 -13.13
CA ALA A 580 0.15 8.88 -12.00
C ALA A 580 0.36 9.62 -10.67
N ALA A 581 1.50 10.29 -10.50
CA ALA A 581 1.80 11.09 -9.31
C ALA A 581 0.85 12.30 -9.17
N LEU A 582 0.58 13.02 -10.27
CA LEU A 582 -0.35 14.15 -10.28
C LEU A 582 -1.78 13.72 -9.91
N LEU A 583 -2.26 12.59 -10.46
CA LEU A 583 -3.58 12.07 -10.14
C LEU A 583 -3.69 11.66 -8.67
N ARG A 584 -2.68 10.97 -8.13
CA ARG A 584 -2.66 10.58 -6.71
C ARG A 584 -2.62 11.79 -5.78
N ALA A 585 -1.74 12.77 -6.06
CA ALA A 585 -1.68 14.02 -5.30
C ALA A 585 -2.99 14.82 -5.39
N GLY A 586 -3.68 14.76 -6.53
CA GLY A 586 -5.00 15.38 -6.70
C GLY A 586 -6.06 14.80 -5.79
N VAL A 587 -6.10 13.49 -5.65
CA VAL A 587 -7.03 12.79 -4.74
C VAL A 587 -6.71 13.08 -3.26
N GLU A 588 -5.43 13.20 -2.90
CA GLU A 588 -5.03 13.51 -1.52
C GLU A 588 -5.39 14.94 -1.09
N ARG A 589 -5.28 15.91 -2.02
CA ARG A 589 -5.56 17.34 -1.73
C ARG A 589 -7.02 17.64 -1.49
N GLU A 590 -7.93 17.01 -2.26
CA GLU A 590 -9.36 17.27 -2.16
C GLU A 590 -10.19 15.98 -2.15
N PRO A 591 -10.34 15.34 -0.97
CA PRO A 591 -10.99 14.03 -0.86
C PRO A 591 -12.48 14.02 -1.19
N HIS A 592 -13.16 15.18 -1.30
CA HIS A 592 -14.61 15.24 -1.42
C HIS A 592 -15.15 16.00 -2.63
N ARG A 593 -14.30 16.65 -3.41
CA ARG A 593 -14.73 17.45 -4.57
C ARG A 593 -13.59 17.63 -5.57
N ALA A 594 -13.78 17.17 -6.80
CA ALA A 594 -12.91 17.56 -7.90
C ALA A 594 -13.20 19.02 -8.25
N ASP A 595 -12.40 19.96 -7.74
CA ASP A 595 -12.50 21.38 -8.06
C ASP A 595 -12.05 21.62 -9.52
N GLU A 596 -12.71 22.58 -10.16
CA GLU A 596 -12.37 23.02 -11.52
C GLU A 596 -10.89 23.38 -11.68
N ARG A 597 -10.29 24.05 -10.68
CA ARG A 597 -8.87 24.40 -10.69
C ARG A 597 -7.97 23.18 -10.68
N LEU A 598 -8.24 22.22 -9.78
CA LEU A 598 -7.50 20.98 -9.68
C LEU A 598 -7.51 20.21 -11.02
N ILE A 599 -8.69 20.08 -11.63
CA ILE A 599 -8.84 19.39 -12.92
C ILE A 599 -8.02 20.08 -14.01
N ARG A 600 -8.05 21.42 -14.08
CA ARG A 600 -7.26 22.19 -15.07
C ARG A 600 -5.75 22.08 -14.81
N ASP A 601 -5.31 22.17 -13.56
CA ASP A 601 -3.89 22.05 -13.19
C ASP A 601 -3.34 20.67 -13.60
N ILE A 602 -4.09 19.61 -13.34
CA ILE A 602 -3.73 18.24 -13.75
C ILE A 602 -3.74 18.13 -15.29
N ALA A 603 -4.74 18.71 -15.98
CA ALA A 603 -4.81 18.71 -17.43
C ALA A 603 -3.62 19.44 -18.08
N HIS A 604 -3.20 20.57 -17.52
CA HIS A 604 -1.99 21.28 -17.93
C HIS A 604 -0.71 20.45 -17.72
N GLY A 605 -0.64 19.68 -16.66
CA GLY A 605 0.48 18.78 -16.39
C GLY A 605 0.55 17.60 -17.36
N LEU A 606 -0.60 17.00 -17.69
CA LEU A 606 -0.68 15.79 -18.53
C LEU A 606 -0.61 16.07 -20.04
N LYS A 607 -1.16 17.17 -20.51
CA LYS A 607 -1.13 17.68 -21.91
C LYS A 607 -1.66 16.73 -23.01
N ARG A 608 -1.74 15.43 -22.80
CA ARG A 608 -2.10 14.41 -23.82
C ARG A 608 -3.26 13.53 -23.35
N PRO A 609 -4.41 13.53 -24.05
CA PRO A 609 -5.57 12.69 -23.64
C PRO A 609 -5.24 11.20 -23.53
N GLY A 610 -4.39 10.65 -24.42
CA GLY A 610 -4.02 9.24 -24.45
C GLY A 610 -3.18 8.76 -23.25
N ILE A 611 -2.59 9.66 -22.47
CA ILE A 611 -1.80 9.35 -21.27
C ILE A 611 -2.68 9.28 -20.02
N VAL A 612 -3.77 10.04 -19.96
CA VAL A 612 -4.58 10.22 -18.76
C VAL A 612 -5.09 8.89 -18.19
N GLU A 613 -5.73 8.07 -19.03
CA GLU A 613 -6.29 6.79 -18.62
C GLU A 613 -5.20 5.80 -18.21
N ARG A 614 -4.09 5.76 -18.94
CA ARG A 614 -2.95 4.90 -18.61
C ARG A 614 -2.26 5.32 -17.30
N SER A 615 -2.14 6.63 -17.05
CA SER A 615 -1.65 7.17 -15.77
C SER A 615 -2.59 6.81 -14.62
N ARG A 616 -3.91 6.80 -14.85
CA ARG A 616 -4.89 6.33 -13.87
C ARG A 616 -4.71 4.85 -13.57
N LEU A 617 -4.57 4.00 -14.60
CA LEU A 617 -4.32 2.57 -14.41
C LEU A 617 -3.05 2.32 -13.62
N LEU A 618 -1.98 3.07 -13.89
CA LEU A 618 -0.75 3.02 -13.11
C LEU A 618 -0.97 3.45 -11.66
N ALA A 619 -1.64 4.57 -11.44
CA ALA A 619 -1.94 5.09 -10.11
C ALA A 619 -2.77 4.12 -9.27
N ASP A 620 -3.75 3.44 -9.87
CA ASP A 620 -4.56 2.41 -9.23
C ASP A 620 -3.72 1.16 -8.90
N ALA A 621 -2.90 0.68 -9.85
CA ALA A 621 -2.09 -0.53 -9.70
C ALA A 621 -0.97 -0.38 -8.65
N LEU A 622 -0.51 0.85 -8.38
CA LEU A 622 0.46 1.13 -7.32
C LEU A 622 -0.07 0.84 -5.91
N GLY A 623 -1.37 0.64 -5.76
CA GLY A 623 -2.02 0.29 -4.51
C GLY A 623 -2.09 1.43 -3.48
N GLY A 624 -2.58 1.11 -2.28
CA GLY A 624 -2.65 2.08 -1.17
C GLY A 624 -3.80 3.10 -1.26
N LEU A 625 -4.70 2.98 -2.24
CA LEU A 625 -5.87 3.83 -2.36
C LEU A 625 -7.10 3.21 -1.69
N GLU A 626 -7.84 4.02 -0.96
CA GLU A 626 -9.14 3.64 -0.40
C GLU A 626 -10.23 3.62 -1.49
N PRO A 627 -11.34 2.86 -1.33
CA PRO A 627 -12.39 2.78 -2.34
C PRO A 627 -12.98 4.13 -2.77
N TRP A 628 -13.09 5.10 -1.85
CA TRP A 628 -13.54 6.46 -2.16
C TRP A 628 -12.50 7.24 -2.98
N GLN A 629 -11.21 6.96 -2.79
CA GLN A 629 -10.12 7.57 -3.57
C GLN A 629 -10.13 7.06 -5.00
N HIS A 630 -10.41 5.78 -5.23
CA HIS A 630 -10.61 5.23 -6.57
C HIS A 630 -11.77 5.93 -7.30
N ALA A 631 -12.91 6.13 -6.62
CA ALA A 631 -14.04 6.84 -7.21
C ALA A 631 -13.68 8.30 -7.55
N ALA A 632 -13.02 9.01 -6.63
CA ALA A 632 -12.57 10.38 -6.86
C ALA A 632 -11.55 10.46 -8.01
N MET A 633 -10.66 9.48 -8.14
CA MET A 633 -9.69 9.43 -9.24
C MET A 633 -10.37 9.25 -10.60
N ILE A 634 -11.43 8.45 -10.67
CA ILE A 634 -12.24 8.30 -11.90
C ILE A 634 -12.90 9.64 -12.26
N ASP A 635 -13.47 10.34 -11.28
CA ASP A 635 -14.10 11.64 -11.51
C ASP A 635 -13.08 12.69 -11.99
N ILE A 636 -11.91 12.77 -11.35
CA ILE A 636 -10.81 13.64 -11.77
C ILE A 636 -10.36 13.30 -13.19
N THR A 637 -10.13 12.01 -13.47
CA THR A 637 -9.69 11.55 -14.80
C THR A 637 -10.66 11.91 -15.88
N THR A 638 -11.96 11.73 -15.63
CA THR A 638 -13.02 12.09 -16.56
C THR A 638 -13.06 13.60 -16.80
N GLY A 639 -12.93 14.41 -15.74
CA GLY A 639 -12.83 15.85 -15.83
C GLY A 639 -11.62 16.31 -16.65
N VAL A 640 -10.45 15.72 -16.38
CA VAL A 640 -9.20 16.02 -17.11
C VAL A 640 -9.31 15.68 -18.60
N GLN A 641 -9.87 14.52 -18.93
CA GLN A 641 -10.14 14.16 -20.34
C GLN A 641 -11.09 15.15 -21.02
N GLY A 642 -12.13 15.59 -20.31
CA GLY A 642 -13.06 16.60 -20.81
C GLY A 642 -12.38 17.96 -21.07
N VAL A 643 -11.50 18.40 -20.18
CA VAL A 643 -10.71 19.65 -20.39
C VAL A 643 -9.77 19.51 -21.58
N LEU A 644 -9.06 18.38 -21.70
CA LEU A 644 -8.15 18.12 -22.83
C LEU A 644 -8.88 17.98 -24.18
N ALA A 645 -10.16 17.65 -24.18
CA ALA A 645 -11.00 17.61 -25.38
C ALA A 645 -11.49 18.99 -25.82
N LEU A 646 -11.34 20.04 -25.00
CA LEU A 646 -11.77 21.41 -25.26
C LEU A 646 -10.56 22.34 -25.34
N PRO A 647 -9.99 22.57 -26.55
CA PRO A 647 -8.78 23.37 -26.69
C PRO A 647 -8.89 24.79 -26.13
N GLU A 648 -10.11 25.35 -26.07
CA GLU A 648 -10.40 26.67 -25.51
C GLU A 648 -10.06 26.77 -24.02
N LEU A 649 -10.11 25.65 -23.30
CA LEU A 649 -9.77 25.59 -21.88
C LEU A 649 -8.26 25.52 -21.60
N LEU A 650 -7.46 25.24 -22.64
CA LEU A 650 -6.00 25.04 -22.55
C LEU A 650 -5.22 25.89 -23.54
N SER A 651 -5.77 27.00 -24.02
CA SER A 651 -5.08 27.85 -24.98
C SER A 651 -3.94 28.66 -24.36
N GLY A 652 -2.71 28.56 -24.93
CA GLY A 652 -1.51 29.26 -24.49
C GLY A 652 -0.53 28.44 -23.63
N GLU A 653 0.69 28.97 -23.48
CA GLU A 653 1.75 28.27 -22.73
C GLU A 653 1.44 28.09 -21.23
N ASN A 654 0.57 28.96 -20.63
CA ASN A 654 0.19 28.89 -19.22
C ASN A 654 -1.23 29.37 -18.90
N ASP A 655 -2.02 29.85 -19.88
CA ASP A 655 -3.35 30.47 -19.63
C ASP A 655 -4.45 29.85 -20.45
N SER A 656 -5.60 29.57 -19.83
CA SER A 656 -6.83 29.25 -20.54
C SER A 656 -7.48 30.49 -21.12
N LEU A 657 -8.37 30.32 -22.09
CA LEU A 657 -9.20 31.43 -22.64
C LEU A 657 -9.99 32.15 -21.53
N ALA A 658 -10.43 31.40 -20.53
CA ALA A 658 -11.09 31.95 -19.36
C ALA A 658 -10.16 32.86 -18.53
N ASP A 659 -8.90 32.45 -18.33
CA ASP A 659 -7.92 33.26 -17.61
C ASP A 659 -7.51 34.51 -18.38
N LEU A 660 -7.44 34.39 -19.70
CA LEU A 660 -7.26 35.55 -20.57
C LEU A 660 -8.42 36.56 -20.42
N ARG A 661 -9.66 36.09 -20.47
CA ARG A 661 -10.85 36.93 -20.26
C ARG A 661 -10.91 37.56 -18.87
N ARG A 662 -10.57 36.81 -17.82
CA ARG A 662 -10.46 37.35 -16.44
C ARG A 662 -9.45 38.48 -16.38
N ARG A 663 -8.26 38.32 -16.98
CA ARG A 663 -7.24 39.40 -17.04
C ARG A 663 -7.74 40.59 -17.80
N GLN A 664 -8.31 40.41 -18.98
CA GLN A 664 -8.89 41.49 -19.75
C GLN A 664 -9.98 42.26 -18.98
N THR A 665 -10.79 41.52 -18.22
CA THR A 665 -11.81 42.14 -17.34
C THR A 665 -11.17 42.88 -16.17
N SER A 666 -10.10 42.32 -15.61
CA SER A 666 -9.37 42.94 -14.48
C SER A 666 -8.66 44.24 -14.91
N GLU A 667 -8.28 44.38 -16.17
CA GLU A 667 -7.71 45.60 -16.69
C GLU A 667 -8.72 46.76 -16.79
N LEU A 668 -10.03 46.45 -16.71
CA LEU A 668 -11.10 47.42 -16.80
C LEU A 668 -11.47 48.09 -15.45
N THR A 669 -10.90 47.59 -14.32
CA THR A 669 -11.21 48.09 -12.98
C THR A 669 -10.01 48.02 -12.06
N ASN A 670 -9.93 48.95 -11.12
CA ASN A 670 -8.94 48.92 -10.00
C ASN A 670 -9.60 48.65 -8.66
N ASP A 671 -10.87 48.29 -8.66
CA ASP A 671 -11.61 47.99 -7.43
C ASP A 671 -11.28 46.57 -6.98
N GLU A 672 -10.65 46.44 -5.82
CA GLU A 672 -10.16 45.15 -5.29
C GLU A 672 -11.28 44.12 -5.07
N ALA A 673 -12.47 44.58 -4.61
CA ALA A 673 -13.62 43.70 -4.41
C ALA A 673 -14.17 43.15 -5.73
N LEU A 674 -14.17 43.96 -6.79
CA LEU A 674 -14.56 43.51 -8.12
C LEU A 674 -13.52 42.59 -8.74
N LEU A 675 -12.23 42.84 -8.51
CA LEU A 675 -11.14 41.97 -8.95
C LEU A 675 -11.26 40.56 -8.33
N ASP A 676 -11.48 40.49 -7.01
CA ASP A 676 -11.71 39.23 -6.32
C ASP A 676 -12.94 38.50 -6.89
N ARG A 677 -14.02 39.20 -7.15
CA ARG A 677 -15.25 38.66 -7.75
C ARG A 677 -15.00 38.04 -9.14
N ILE A 678 -14.19 38.72 -9.98
CA ILE A 678 -13.84 38.29 -11.33
C ILE A 678 -12.93 37.05 -11.29
N VAL A 679 -11.93 37.04 -10.41
CA VAL A 679 -10.99 35.91 -10.27
C VAL A 679 -11.73 34.64 -9.88
N HIS A 680 -12.72 34.72 -8.98
CA HIS A 680 -13.49 33.59 -8.49
C HIS A 680 -14.77 33.30 -9.32
N ALA A 681 -14.96 33.94 -10.47
CA ALA A 681 -16.08 33.65 -11.36
C ALA A 681 -15.98 32.25 -11.99
N PRO A 682 -17.10 31.49 -12.10
CA PRO A 682 -17.11 30.17 -12.73
C PRO A 682 -16.60 30.21 -14.17
N THR A 683 -15.82 29.22 -14.58
CA THR A 683 -15.15 29.18 -15.88
C THR A 683 -16.14 29.19 -17.06
N THR A 684 -17.17 28.36 -17.00
CA THR A 684 -18.22 28.31 -18.04
C THR A 684 -18.93 29.65 -18.20
N TYR A 685 -19.20 30.31 -17.08
CA TYR A 685 -19.77 31.67 -17.08
C TYR A 685 -18.80 32.69 -17.69
N VAL A 686 -17.51 32.65 -17.36
CA VAL A 686 -16.50 33.56 -17.94
C VAL A 686 -16.36 33.35 -19.45
N LEU A 687 -16.43 32.12 -19.93
CA LEU A 687 -16.35 31.78 -21.35
C LEU A 687 -17.60 32.23 -22.14
N ALA A 688 -18.74 32.35 -21.47
CA ALA A 688 -20.00 32.73 -22.09
C ALA A 688 -20.19 34.25 -22.23
N HIS A 689 -19.36 35.10 -21.59
CA HIS A 689 -19.56 36.56 -21.53
C HIS A 689 -18.31 37.33 -21.94
N GLU A 690 -18.51 38.52 -22.49
CA GLU A 690 -17.44 39.44 -22.82
C GLU A 690 -16.91 40.19 -21.57
N PRO A 691 -15.64 40.66 -21.56
CA PRO A 691 -15.03 41.31 -20.38
C PRO A 691 -15.83 42.49 -19.82
N ALA A 692 -16.47 43.30 -20.68
CA ALA A 692 -17.28 44.42 -20.20
C ALA A 692 -18.56 43.98 -19.48
N GLU A 693 -19.20 42.90 -19.97
CA GLU A 693 -20.39 42.33 -19.30
C GLU A 693 -20.02 41.69 -17.96
N LEU A 694 -18.87 40.96 -17.91
CA LEU A 694 -18.37 40.38 -16.66
C LEU A 694 -18.16 41.45 -15.58
N LEU A 695 -17.66 42.63 -15.95
CA LEU A 695 -17.47 43.73 -15.00
C LEU A 695 -18.82 44.32 -14.55
N GLU A 696 -19.81 44.50 -15.42
CA GLU A 696 -21.15 44.95 -15.05
C GLU A 696 -21.83 43.96 -14.10
N HIS A 697 -21.70 42.68 -14.41
CA HIS A 697 -22.22 41.61 -13.56
C HIS A 697 -21.54 41.56 -12.19
N ALA A 698 -20.22 41.73 -12.13
CA ALA A 698 -19.48 41.83 -10.88
C ALA A 698 -19.99 43.00 -10.03
N ARG A 699 -20.25 44.15 -10.61
CA ARG A 699 -20.85 45.33 -9.93
C ARG A 699 -22.25 45.05 -9.37
N LEU A 700 -23.07 44.26 -10.10
CA LEU A 700 -24.39 43.88 -9.60
C LEU A 700 -24.34 42.94 -8.41
N ILE A 701 -23.34 42.07 -8.37
CA ILE A 701 -23.13 41.12 -7.29
C ILE A 701 -22.46 41.80 -6.06
N GLU A 702 -21.55 42.76 -6.30
CA GLU A 702 -20.81 43.40 -5.19
C GLU A 702 -21.56 44.64 -4.65
N PRO A 703 -21.63 44.83 -3.31
CA PRO A 703 -21.23 43.92 -2.26
C PRO A 703 -22.09 42.67 -2.22
N ALA A 704 -21.53 41.56 -1.67
CA ALA A 704 -22.19 40.24 -1.70
C ALA A 704 -23.66 40.31 -1.22
N PRO A 705 -24.61 39.68 -1.92
CA PRO A 705 -26.03 39.76 -1.56
C PRO A 705 -26.30 39.14 -0.18
N HIS A 706 -27.04 39.83 0.64
CA HIS A 706 -27.40 39.39 2.00
C HIS A 706 -28.89 39.09 2.15
N GLY A 707 -29.20 38.09 2.93
CA GLY A 707 -30.58 37.77 3.33
C GLY A 707 -31.44 37.24 2.18
N ARG A 708 -32.56 37.90 1.90
CA ARG A 708 -33.56 37.51 0.89
C ARG A 708 -33.76 38.59 -0.16
N LYS A 709 -32.89 39.58 -0.20
CA LYS A 709 -32.99 40.65 -1.20
C LYS A 709 -32.46 40.14 -2.54
N VAL A 710 -33.16 40.48 -3.61
CA VAL A 710 -32.75 40.23 -5.00
C VAL A 710 -32.52 41.57 -5.67
N ARG A 711 -31.36 41.79 -6.23
CA ARG A 711 -31.06 42.92 -7.08
C ARG A 711 -31.42 42.55 -8.53
N VAL A 712 -31.99 43.47 -9.26
CA VAL A 712 -32.50 43.24 -10.62
C VAL A 712 -32.07 44.41 -11.49
N THR A 713 -31.53 44.09 -12.66
CA THR A 713 -31.32 45.04 -13.78
C THR A 713 -32.06 44.54 -15.00
N VAL A 714 -32.56 45.46 -15.80
CA VAL A 714 -33.26 45.16 -17.06
C VAL A 714 -32.65 46.02 -18.16
N GLN A 715 -32.27 45.37 -19.26
CA GLN A 715 -31.69 46.01 -20.43
C GLN A 715 -32.41 45.55 -21.67
N PRO A 716 -32.75 46.44 -22.64
CA PRO A 716 -33.35 46.01 -23.90
C PRO A 716 -32.32 45.29 -24.79
N THR A 717 -32.74 44.28 -25.55
CA THR A 717 -31.93 43.62 -26.58
C THR A 717 -32.15 44.36 -27.94
N ARG A 718 -31.42 43.86 -28.94
CA ARG A 718 -31.62 44.32 -30.35
C ARG A 718 -32.94 43.82 -30.96
N THR A 719 -33.53 42.77 -30.39
CA THR A 719 -34.81 42.19 -30.79
C THR A 719 -35.96 42.93 -30.10
N PRO A 720 -36.98 43.40 -30.84
CA PRO A 720 -38.13 44.03 -30.23
C PRO A 720 -38.82 43.13 -29.22
N HIS A 721 -39.29 43.70 -28.10
CA HIS A 721 -39.96 43.03 -27.01
C HIS A 721 -39.12 42.02 -26.24
N GLN A 722 -37.80 41.93 -26.51
CA GLN A 722 -36.89 41.09 -25.73
C GLN A 722 -36.01 41.95 -24.80
N TYR A 723 -35.79 41.48 -23.61
CA TYR A 723 -35.02 42.14 -22.55
C TYR A 723 -34.08 41.18 -21.87
N ILE A 724 -32.87 41.67 -21.50
CA ILE A 724 -31.94 40.95 -20.63
C ILE A 724 -32.26 41.36 -19.20
N LEU A 725 -32.59 40.39 -18.38
CA LEU A 725 -32.90 40.54 -16.97
C LEU A 725 -31.80 39.88 -16.13
N ASN A 726 -30.95 40.63 -15.47
CA ASN A 726 -29.94 40.12 -14.56
C ASN A 726 -30.43 40.17 -13.12
N THR A 727 -30.32 39.10 -12.38
CA THR A 727 -30.70 39.01 -10.98
C THR A 727 -29.52 38.56 -10.11
N ALA A 728 -29.19 39.31 -9.07
CA ALA A 728 -28.16 38.93 -8.11
C ALA A 728 -28.77 38.68 -6.74
N CYS A 729 -28.52 37.50 -6.20
CA CYS A 729 -29.02 37.10 -4.89
C CYS A 729 -28.12 36.00 -4.25
N ARG A 730 -28.52 35.52 -3.08
CA ARG A 730 -27.81 34.40 -2.42
C ARG A 730 -28.44 33.05 -2.82
N ASN A 731 -27.58 32.06 -3.12
CA ASN A 731 -28.02 30.73 -3.53
C ASN A 731 -28.93 30.08 -2.47
N ARG A 732 -30.02 29.50 -2.95
CA ARG A 732 -30.98 28.75 -2.14
C ARG A 732 -31.60 27.64 -2.93
N ARG A 733 -31.99 26.59 -2.21
CA ARG A 733 -32.70 25.47 -2.83
C ARG A 733 -33.94 25.92 -3.59
N GLY A 734 -34.01 25.56 -4.87
CA GLY A 734 -35.10 25.88 -5.76
C GLY A 734 -35.16 27.37 -6.18
N LEU A 735 -34.02 28.07 -6.17
CA LEU A 735 -33.90 29.47 -6.56
C LEU A 735 -34.45 29.69 -7.96
N LEU A 736 -33.91 28.97 -8.95
CA LEU A 736 -34.36 29.08 -10.36
C LEU A 736 -35.87 28.86 -10.50
N SER A 737 -36.43 27.83 -9.83
CA SER A 737 -37.88 27.58 -9.85
C SER A 737 -38.70 28.76 -9.28
N ARG A 738 -38.19 29.46 -8.26
CA ARG A 738 -38.88 30.63 -7.67
C ARG A 738 -38.84 31.83 -8.57
N LEU A 739 -37.67 32.12 -9.16
CA LEU A 739 -37.50 33.27 -10.03
C LEU A 739 -38.29 33.08 -11.34
N SER A 740 -38.13 31.94 -12.00
CA SER A 740 -38.91 31.62 -13.21
C SER A 740 -40.41 31.50 -12.96
N GLY A 741 -40.82 31.07 -11.73
CA GLY A 741 -42.20 31.06 -11.36
C GLY A 741 -42.83 32.45 -11.27
N VAL A 742 -42.13 33.44 -10.71
CA VAL A 742 -42.58 34.85 -10.68
C VAL A 742 -42.67 35.40 -12.09
N LEU A 743 -41.66 35.13 -12.95
CA LEU A 743 -41.73 35.58 -14.35
C LEU A 743 -42.96 35.03 -15.06
N ALA A 744 -43.26 33.78 -14.87
CA ALA A 744 -44.45 33.16 -15.47
C ALA A 744 -45.77 33.70 -14.90
N ASP A 745 -45.82 34.06 -13.60
CA ASP A 745 -47.01 34.69 -12.96
C ASP A 745 -47.23 36.13 -13.49
N GLU A 746 -46.16 36.83 -13.84
CA GLU A 746 -46.25 38.16 -14.49
C GLU A 746 -46.46 38.06 -16.03
N GLY A 747 -46.63 36.87 -16.57
CA GLY A 747 -46.86 36.66 -18.01
C GLY A 747 -45.61 36.89 -18.88
N ILE A 748 -44.45 36.87 -18.27
CA ILE A 748 -43.15 37.07 -18.93
C ILE A 748 -42.63 35.67 -19.38
N SER A 749 -42.36 35.53 -20.68
CA SER A 749 -41.77 34.27 -21.22
C SER A 749 -40.26 34.32 -21.14
N VAL A 750 -39.65 33.21 -20.72
CA VAL A 750 -38.19 33.06 -20.64
C VAL A 750 -37.72 32.40 -21.96
N VAL A 751 -36.89 33.09 -22.72
CA VAL A 751 -36.29 32.61 -23.99
C VAL A 751 -34.97 31.90 -23.71
N SER A 752 -34.12 32.42 -22.79
CA SER A 752 -32.92 31.76 -22.33
C SER A 752 -32.61 32.16 -20.91
N ALA A 753 -31.90 31.27 -20.21
CA ALA A 753 -31.44 31.52 -18.85
C ALA A 753 -29.99 31.00 -18.67
N SER A 754 -29.14 31.86 -18.15
CA SER A 754 -27.77 31.54 -17.75
C SER A 754 -27.62 31.75 -16.24
N LEU A 755 -27.04 30.77 -15.56
CA LEU A 755 -26.93 30.76 -14.10
C LEU A 755 -25.46 30.68 -13.72
N ALA A 756 -25.02 31.50 -12.75
CA ALA A 756 -23.66 31.42 -12.25
C ALA A 756 -23.67 31.50 -10.72
N THR A 757 -22.97 30.58 -10.07
CA THR A 757 -22.83 30.53 -8.60
C THR A 757 -21.37 30.67 -8.21
N TRP A 758 -21.07 31.66 -7.36
CA TRP A 758 -19.74 31.88 -6.81
C TRP A 758 -19.49 31.02 -5.55
N PRO A 759 -18.22 30.79 -5.18
CA PRO A 759 -17.88 30.02 -3.96
C PRO A 759 -18.47 30.56 -2.68
N ASP A 760 -18.72 31.88 -2.59
CA ASP A 760 -19.37 32.53 -1.45
C ASP A 760 -20.89 32.36 -1.40
N ASN A 761 -21.46 31.51 -2.29
CA ASN A 761 -22.89 31.33 -2.51
C ASN A 761 -23.64 32.58 -3.07
N SER A 762 -22.96 33.54 -3.64
CA SER A 762 -23.61 34.56 -4.46
C SER A 762 -24.01 33.95 -5.81
N VAL A 763 -25.15 34.34 -6.32
CA VAL A 763 -25.68 33.85 -7.60
C VAL A 763 -26.02 35.05 -8.50
N LEU A 764 -25.67 34.90 -9.76
CA LEU A 764 -26.16 35.74 -10.84
C LEU A 764 -26.96 34.87 -11.80
N ASP A 765 -28.24 35.16 -11.97
CA ASP A 765 -29.06 34.55 -13.02
C ASP A 765 -29.40 35.60 -14.06
N THR A 766 -29.03 35.32 -15.29
CA THR A 766 -29.31 36.16 -16.47
C THR A 766 -30.40 35.51 -17.29
N PHE A 767 -31.54 36.18 -17.46
CA PHE A 767 -32.66 35.73 -18.28
C PHE A 767 -32.78 36.60 -19.50
N VAL A 768 -32.91 36.01 -20.65
CA VAL A 768 -33.47 36.71 -21.84
C VAL A 768 -34.95 36.45 -21.85
N VAL A 769 -35.74 37.49 -21.79
CA VAL A 769 -37.20 37.38 -21.62
C VAL A 769 -37.95 38.11 -22.71
N GLU A 770 -39.11 37.60 -23.07
CA GLU A 770 -40.05 38.28 -23.95
C GLU A 770 -41.20 38.84 -23.11
N SER A 771 -41.47 40.16 -23.33
CA SER A 771 -42.55 40.88 -22.68
C SER A 771 -43.08 42.01 -23.56
N PRO A 772 -44.42 42.24 -23.63
CA PRO A 772 -44.98 43.34 -24.43
C PRO A 772 -44.50 44.73 -23.98
N HIS A 773 -44.16 44.87 -22.71
CA HIS A 773 -43.67 46.10 -22.07
C HIS A 773 -42.36 45.85 -21.35
N PRO A 774 -41.46 46.83 -21.19
CA PRO A 774 -40.23 46.68 -20.43
C PRO A 774 -40.55 46.28 -18.98
N PRO A 775 -40.02 45.18 -18.49
CA PRO A 775 -40.22 44.76 -17.10
C PRO A 775 -39.67 45.81 -16.12
N ASP A 776 -40.45 46.14 -15.07
CA ASP A 776 -39.98 47.05 -14.03
C ASP A 776 -39.03 46.34 -13.04
N PRO A 777 -37.74 46.72 -12.99
CA PRO A 777 -36.77 46.07 -12.13
C PRO A 777 -37.10 46.20 -10.65
N VAL A 778 -37.73 47.30 -10.21
CA VAL A 778 -38.12 47.53 -8.81
C VAL A 778 -39.27 46.63 -8.40
N HIS A 779 -40.25 46.49 -9.28
CA HIS A 779 -41.40 45.62 -9.09
C HIS A 779 -40.93 44.14 -9.02
N LEU A 780 -40.15 43.70 -10.00
CA LEU A 780 -39.61 42.32 -10.04
C LEU A 780 -38.69 42.03 -8.82
N SER A 781 -37.81 42.95 -8.42
CA SER A 781 -37.00 42.79 -7.22
C SER A 781 -37.83 42.54 -5.96
N ARG A 782 -38.99 43.25 -5.82
CA ARG A 782 -39.91 43.03 -4.70
C ARG A 782 -40.58 41.67 -4.78
N LEU A 783 -41.09 41.25 -5.92
CA LEU A 783 -41.77 39.96 -6.12
C LEU A 783 -40.80 38.81 -5.92
N PHE A 784 -39.60 38.83 -6.46
CA PHE A 784 -38.56 37.84 -6.25
C PHE A 784 -38.20 37.73 -4.76
N SER A 785 -37.97 38.85 -4.09
CA SER A 785 -37.66 38.87 -2.66
C SER A 785 -38.83 38.32 -1.82
N GLN A 786 -40.07 38.49 -2.24
CA GLN A 786 -41.25 37.91 -1.59
C GLN A 786 -41.34 36.42 -1.86
N SER A 787 -41.08 35.94 -3.08
CA SER A 787 -41.09 34.50 -3.41
C SER A 787 -40.08 33.70 -2.62
N LEU A 788 -38.93 34.32 -2.27
CA LEU A 788 -37.92 33.72 -1.41
C LEU A 788 -38.35 33.52 0.05
N LYS A 789 -39.46 34.12 0.49
CA LYS A 789 -40.04 33.95 1.84
C LYS A 789 -41.04 32.79 1.94
N GLY A 790 -41.72 32.47 0.83
CA GLY A 790 -42.78 31.44 0.78
C GLY A 790 -42.24 29.99 0.71
N ARG A 791 -43.16 29.02 0.85
CA ARG A 791 -42.84 27.62 0.53
C ARG A 791 -42.81 27.45 -0.98
N LEU A 792 -41.84 26.62 -1.45
CA LEU A 792 -41.78 26.24 -2.86
C LEU A 792 -43.02 25.45 -3.22
N ARG A 793 -43.78 25.86 -4.21
CA ARG A 793 -45.00 25.21 -4.65
C ARG A 793 -44.80 24.61 -6.06
N PRO A 794 -45.27 23.37 -6.30
CA PRO A 794 -45.27 22.82 -7.64
C PRO A 794 -46.26 23.57 -8.54
N ARG A 795 -45.81 23.91 -9.75
CA ARG A 795 -46.68 24.39 -10.83
C ARG A 795 -47.25 23.17 -11.56
N LYS A 796 -48.55 23.04 -11.62
CA LYS A 796 -49.19 21.99 -12.41
C LYS A 796 -49.18 22.40 -13.90
N LEU A 797 -48.57 21.60 -14.71
CA LEU A 797 -48.50 21.76 -16.16
C LEU A 797 -49.11 20.50 -16.78
N ALA A 798 -49.92 20.65 -17.84
CA ALA A 798 -50.36 19.52 -18.64
C ALA A 798 -49.28 19.21 -19.70
N LEU A 799 -48.22 18.53 -19.30
CA LEU A 799 -47.12 18.17 -20.23
C LEU A 799 -47.41 16.83 -20.91
N ALA A 800 -47.25 16.80 -22.25
CA ALA A 800 -46.90 15.56 -22.93
C ALA A 800 -45.50 15.14 -22.46
N ALA A 801 -45.25 13.82 -22.20
CA ALA A 801 -44.04 13.32 -21.59
C ALA A 801 -42.78 13.91 -22.31
N PRO A 802 -41.94 14.66 -21.58
CA PRO A 802 -40.75 15.22 -22.17
C PRO A 802 -39.73 14.10 -22.49
N GLN A 803 -38.97 14.26 -23.58
CA GLN A 803 -37.79 13.43 -23.79
C GLN A 803 -36.66 13.94 -22.89
N VAL A 804 -36.04 13.03 -22.17
CA VAL A 804 -34.99 13.35 -21.18
C VAL A 804 -33.76 12.53 -21.47
N ALA A 805 -32.67 13.17 -21.81
CA ALA A 805 -31.35 12.58 -22.00
C ALA A 805 -30.37 13.15 -20.98
N LEU A 806 -29.58 12.27 -20.35
CA LEU A 806 -28.49 12.65 -19.44
C LEU A 806 -27.18 12.16 -20.03
N ASP A 807 -26.21 13.06 -20.14
CA ASP A 807 -24.88 12.78 -20.68
C ASP A 807 -23.81 13.26 -19.70
N ASN A 808 -22.89 12.35 -19.32
CA ASN A 808 -21.77 12.62 -18.45
C ASN A 808 -20.45 12.87 -19.19
N SER A 809 -20.45 12.77 -20.52
CA SER A 809 -19.24 12.91 -21.35
C SER A 809 -19.03 14.31 -21.91
N ILE A 810 -20.08 15.11 -22.02
CA ILE A 810 -20.07 16.41 -22.71
C ILE A 810 -19.34 17.49 -21.90
N HIS A 811 -19.56 17.52 -20.57
CA HIS A 811 -19.00 18.57 -19.72
C HIS A 811 -17.91 17.98 -18.79
N PRO A 812 -16.75 18.67 -18.59
CA PRO A 812 -15.63 18.13 -17.79
C PRO A 812 -15.99 17.80 -16.35
N TRP A 813 -16.79 18.62 -15.69
CA TRP A 813 -17.12 18.49 -14.24
C TRP A 813 -18.63 18.47 -13.91
N HIS A 814 -19.53 18.67 -14.88
CA HIS A 814 -20.97 18.58 -14.68
C HIS A 814 -21.60 17.51 -15.57
N SER A 815 -22.79 17.02 -15.18
CA SER A 815 -23.66 16.23 -16.04
C SER A 815 -24.50 17.16 -16.89
N VAL A 816 -24.70 16.82 -18.15
CA VAL A 816 -25.57 17.58 -19.06
C VAL A 816 -26.90 16.86 -19.20
N LEU A 817 -27.98 17.53 -18.81
CA LEU A 817 -29.35 17.06 -18.92
C LEU A 817 -30.05 17.79 -20.04
N ARG A 818 -30.49 17.09 -21.08
CA ARG A 818 -31.29 17.67 -22.19
C ARG A 818 -32.75 17.28 -22.01
N ILE A 819 -33.64 18.27 -22.18
CA ILE A 819 -35.06 18.10 -22.06
C ILE A 819 -35.72 18.74 -23.29
N SER A 820 -36.39 17.92 -24.09
CA SER A 820 -37.14 18.43 -25.27
C SER A 820 -38.65 18.09 -25.16
N GLY A 821 -39.48 19.03 -25.62
CA GLY A 821 -40.91 18.89 -25.56
C GLY A 821 -41.65 20.15 -25.98
N PRO A 822 -43.01 20.18 -25.94
CA PRO A 822 -43.77 21.38 -26.26
C PRO A 822 -43.53 22.49 -25.24
N ASP A 823 -43.39 23.75 -25.70
CA ASP A 823 -43.23 24.90 -24.83
C ASP A 823 -44.51 25.29 -24.14
N GLN A 824 -44.43 25.67 -22.88
CA GLN A 824 -45.51 26.22 -22.07
C GLN A 824 -44.97 27.23 -21.05
N ILE A 825 -45.72 28.33 -20.89
CA ILE A 825 -45.36 29.34 -19.86
C ILE A 825 -45.24 28.68 -18.49
N GLY A 826 -44.10 28.77 -17.87
CA GLY A 826 -43.74 28.20 -16.56
C GLY A 826 -43.13 26.80 -16.60
N LEU A 827 -42.76 26.29 -17.80
CA LEU A 827 -42.10 24.99 -17.96
C LEU A 827 -40.75 24.99 -17.24
N LEU A 828 -39.92 26.02 -17.39
CA LEU A 828 -38.65 26.16 -16.70
C LEU A 828 -38.83 26.10 -15.17
N SER A 829 -39.90 26.72 -14.65
CA SER A 829 -40.19 26.66 -13.21
C SER A 829 -40.54 25.24 -12.72
N ALA A 830 -41.30 24.48 -13.51
CA ALA A 830 -41.69 23.13 -13.21
C ALA A 830 -40.50 22.16 -13.26
N ILE A 831 -39.65 22.26 -14.32
CA ILE A 831 -38.43 21.47 -14.46
C ILE A 831 -37.47 21.73 -13.28
N SER A 832 -37.20 23.01 -13.00
CA SER A 832 -36.31 23.42 -11.91
C SER A 832 -36.82 22.99 -10.54
N TYR A 833 -38.14 22.95 -10.34
CA TYR A 833 -38.80 22.41 -9.15
C TYR A 833 -38.53 20.91 -9.02
N ALA A 834 -38.69 20.17 -10.09
CA ALA A 834 -38.47 18.72 -10.16
C ALA A 834 -37.01 18.36 -9.85
N LEU A 835 -36.06 19.05 -10.47
CA LEU A 835 -34.62 18.88 -10.22
C LEU A 835 -34.24 19.20 -8.78
N SER A 836 -34.75 20.29 -8.22
CA SER A 836 -34.53 20.67 -6.82
C SER A 836 -35.02 19.58 -5.86
N ASN A 837 -36.17 18.95 -6.15
CA ASN A 837 -36.72 17.85 -5.34
C ASN A 837 -35.93 16.54 -5.48
N ALA A 838 -35.36 16.29 -6.66
CA ALA A 838 -34.44 15.17 -6.87
C ALA A 838 -33.08 15.37 -6.17
N GLY A 839 -32.87 16.52 -5.55
CA GLY A 839 -31.63 16.84 -4.86
C GLY A 839 -30.48 17.17 -5.79
N VAL A 840 -30.78 17.67 -6.95
CA VAL A 840 -29.86 18.10 -8.00
C VAL A 840 -29.65 19.60 -7.91
N GLN A 841 -28.41 20.05 -8.11
CA GLN A 841 -28.04 21.45 -8.29
C GLN A 841 -27.94 21.77 -9.78
N VAL A 842 -28.44 22.93 -10.18
CA VAL A 842 -28.33 23.46 -11.53
C VAL A 842 -27.29 24.57 -11.52
N HIS A 843 -26.26 24.45 -12.35
CA HIS A 843 -25.16 25.41 -12.47
C HIS A 843 -25.35 26.32 -13.67
N HIS A 844 -25.78 25.76 -14.78
CA HIS A 844 -26.07 26.48 -16.00
C HIS A 844 -27.34 25.91 -16.64
N ALA A 845 -28.13 26.75 -17.28
CA ALA A 845 -29.30 26.34 -18.04
C ALA A 845 -29.39 27.18 -19.29
N VAL A 846 -29.43 26.52 -20.42
CA VAL A 846 -29.77 27.11 -21.71
C VAL A 846 -31.17 26.67 -22.05
N VAL A 847 -32.10 27.61 -22.07
CA VAL A 847 -33.49 27.39 -22.40
C VAL A 847 -33.73 27.96 -23.80
N GLN A 848 -34.12 27.12 -24.73
CA GLN A 848 -34.35 27.54 -26.11
C GLN A 848 -35.71 27.08 -26.61
N THR A 849 -36.53 28.04 -27.01
CA THR A 849 -37.81 27.74 -27.65
C THR A 849 -37.71 28.01 -29.15
N LYS A 850 -37.98 26.99 -29.97
CA LYS A 850 -38.02 27.10 -31.42
C LYS A 850 -39.30 26.43 -31.93
N ASP A 851 -40.09 27.18 -32.71
CA ASP A 851 -41.33 26.69 -33.34
C ASP A 851 -42.34 26.04 -32.35
N GLY A 852 -42.40 26.53 -31.11
CA GLY A 852 -43.26 26.02 -30.04
C GLY A 852 -42.77 24.75 -29.33
N PHE A 853 -41.51 24.36 -29.57
CA PHE A 853 -40.83 23.28 -28.86
C PHE A 853 -39.62 23.82 -28.11
N VAL A 854 -39.41 23.29 -26.92
CA VAL A 854 -38.21 23.58 -26.13
C VAL A 854 -37.13 22.52 -26.38
N ASP A 855 -35.87 22.95 -26.40
CA ASP A 855 -34.67 22.12 -26.33
C ASP A 855 -33.81 22.72 -25.23
N ASP A 856 -34.12 22.31 -23.99
CA ASP A 856 -33.50 22.86 -22.80
C ASP A 856 -32.32 22.00 -22.38
N GLU A 857 -31.18 22.62 -22.17
CA GLU A 857 -29.97 21.99 -21.67
C GLU A 857 -29.63 22.53 -20.29
N PHE A 858 -29.39 21.63 -19.34
CA PHE A 858 -29.04 21.95 -17.94
C PHE A 858 -27.70 21.30 -17.58
N GLU A 859 -26.76 22.09 -17.13
CA GLU A 859 -25.57 21.57 -16.44
C GLU A 859 -25.92 21.34 -14.99
N ILE A 860 -25.85 20.09 -14.55
CA ILE A 860 -26.32 19.67 -13.24
C ILE A 860 -25.26 18.86 -12.50
N SER A 861 -25.30 18.94 -11.19
CA SER A 861 -24.52 18.09 -10.31
C SER A 861 -25.36 17.56 -9.14
N ASP A 862 -24.80 16.66 -8.38
CA ASP A 862 -25.38 16.27 -7.12
C ASP A 862 -25.21 17.37 -6.04
N ARG A 863 -25.63 17.11 -4.79
CA ARG A 863 -25.55 18.07 -3.68
C ARG A 863 -24.11 18.38 -3.24
N VAL A 864 -23.19 17.50 -3.56
CA VAL A 864 -21.79 17.59 -3.19
C VAL A 864 -20.97 18.23 -4.32
N GLY A 865 -21.53 18.30 -5.53
CA GLY A 865 -20.88 18.86 -6.71
C GLY A 865 -20.37 17.83 -7.71
N HIS A 866 -20.63 16.54 -7.49
CA HIS A 866 -20.23 15.47 -8.40
C HIS A 866 -21.21 15.30 -9.57
N LYS A 867 -20.75 14.68 -10.65
CA LYS A 867 -21.61 14.22 -11.74
C LYS A 867 -22.69 13.28 -11.24
N ILE A 868 -23.84 13.27 -11.91
CA ILE A 868 -25.00 12.46 -11.53
C ILE A 868 -24.72 10.98 -11.84
N GLY A 869 -24.63 10.14 -10.82
CA GLY A 869 -24.49 8.68 -10.96
C GLY A 869 -25.79 8.01 -11.40
N ASP A 870 -25.71 6.76 -11.86
CA ASP A 870 -26.84 6.03 -12.48
C ASP A 870 -28.09 5.93 -11.60
N ASP A 871 -27.94 5.66 -10.30
CA ASP A 871 -29.06 5.59 -9.35
C ASP A 871 -29.81 6.92 -9.27
N ARG A 872 -29.11 8.02 -9.31
CA ARG A 872 -29.68 9.37 -9.24
C ARG A 872 -30.22 9.83 -10.58
N ALA A 873 -29.62 9.40 -11.69
CA ALA A 873 -30.11 9.61 -13.05
C ALA A 873 -31.52 9.05 -13.21
N ASP A 874 -31.77 7.84 -12.70
CA ASP A 874 -33.12 7.24 -12.71
C ASP A 874 -34.10 7.99 -11.83
N ALA A 875 -33.67 8.51 -10.69
CA ALA A 875 -34.51 9.36 -9.84
C ALA A 875 -34.88 10.67 -10.57
N VAL A 876 -33.94 11.31 -11.25
CA VAL A 876 -34.18 12.52 -12.06
C VAL A 876 -35.17 12.22 -13.18
N ARG A 877 -34.97 11.16 -13.96
CA ARG A 877 -35.90 10.74 -15.03
C ARG A 877 -37.31 10.50 -14.50
N LYS A 878 -37.45 9.75 -13.38
CA LYS A 878 -38.76 9.47 -12.74
C LYS A 878 -39.46 10.73 -12.28
N VAL A 879 -38.78 11.72 -11.74
CA VAL A 879 -39.34 12.97 -11.26
C VAL A 879 -39.78 13.85 -12.44
N LEU A 880 -39.00 13.93 -13.49
CA LEU A 880 -39.34 14.68 -14.71
C LEU A 880 -40.53 14.03 -15.47
N HIS A 881 -40.57 12.71 -15.55
CA HIS A 881 -41.75 12.02 -16.16
C HIS A 881 -43.04 12.18 -15.34
N ARG A 882 -42.95 12.57 -14.07
CA ARG A 882 -44.14 12.83 -13.19
C ARG A 882 -44.66 14.27 -13.30
N LEU A 883 -44.05 15.12 -14.13
CA LEU A 883 -44.57 16.46 -14.39
C LEU A 883 -45.88 16.49 -15.19
N LYS A 884 -46.57 15.35 -15.26
CA LYS A 884 -47.92 15.21 -15.84
C LYS A 884 -48.98 15.93 -15.03
#